data_246c3f31c028df54e231e7f190fd53da
#
_entry.id   246c3f31c028df54e231e7f190fd53da
#
_cell.length_a   1.000
_cell.length_b   1.000
_cell.length_c   1.000
_cell.angle_alpha   90.00
_cell.angle_beta   90.00
_cell.angle_gamma   90.00
#
_symmetry.space_group_name_H-M   'P 1'
#
loop_
_entity.id
_entity.type
_entity.pdbx_description
1 polymer ?
#
loop_
_entity_poly.entity_id
_entity_poly.type
_entity_poly.pdbx_seq_one_letter_code
_entity_poly.pdbx_strand_id
1 'polypeptide(L)'
;MPHHRLDFNVNANSFGVLLFFLTLTICFISGCAPKEEGPDNVAKVIGSMTDSLPIISLPEDADPEAPDWKGVDLDPKSPVKPSYPAEEAKQFLLPEGYHIDYVLTEPQIEQPGAISFDGNGRMYVLELRTYMLTADSDGTLEPVSRISRWEDKNNDGVYETGTTFLDSLIFPRFVLPYGKDCILTMESDADNVYKYTDTDGDGVADKKEFFTNKYGRSGNVEHQQAFMYWGMDNWLYSTVNAFRVKETPGGVIREKTGYNRAQWGITHDDDGKLWFQGGASGVPSYFQFPIHYGTFKVENQFAEGFEVPWGAPVKIADMQGGMDEVRQPDGSLNRVTGSAGNDIYRGDRLPRELYGQLFYGEPVARIVRQIKPVVSEGLTTLHNVYQEDKSEFLRSTDPLFRPVDMVTAPDGTLYVADMYHGIIQEGQWAQKGTYLRTKIEQYQLDKVIGLGRIWRITHEGNERDKTQPRMFDESPADLVRHLEHPNGWWRDKAQQLIVLSQDRSVVPELEKMVRESKNLLARFHALWSLEGLGALDKVLVGQLLKDQNPRMRIQAIRVSESLYKDGDKQLAKNYSLLMKDTNTDVAMQAMLTANLLKIPSLRDDVTKLMTSNSAKGIQVLGEQILNPVEIRGWMVDKGPELTASQQEAMERGSIIFNELCVQCHGLDGTGTPLGNGTVMAPPLTGSPRVQSHPEYVIKTLLHGLEGPLDGKTYPGSIMVGMGDQSDGWIADIASYIRLNLTNEASIISPEQVSEVRLKSKAKIGPYQYHELLASVPQNIAPSDRWKVTASHTAPTRIGGTDSPSSAFNFEGWTTGETQKKGMWFQIEFPEARTISEIHFNSPPKRRGNYRDRIPPFQSYPRSYDLQVSLDGANWNTIKTGKSDSADTILSFEPNKTKFLRIVLTDDIEEEGEIPWSMRQMKIFGLLQNEKLLN
;
A
#
# COMPACT_ATOMS: atom_id res chain seq x y z
N MET A 1 31.82 48.86 -20.02
CA MET A 1 33.18 49.44 -20.08
C MET A 1 34.04 48.81 -19.00
N PRO A 2 35.31 48.48 -19.22
CA PRO A 2 35.93 47.86 -20.41
C PRO A 2 36.52 46.46 -20.14
N HIS A 3 36.59 45.66 -21.12
CA HIS A 3 37.72 45.06 -21.85
C HIS A 3 39.00 44.73 -21.08
N HIS A 4 39.45 43.48 -21.18
CA HIS A 4 40.79 43.14 -21.56
C HIS A 4 40.86 41.75 -22.21
N ARG A 5 41.11 41.73 -23.53
CA ARG A 5 41.73 40.65 -24.30
C ARG A 5 43.24 40.61 -24.00
N LEU A 6 43.81 39.43 -24.06
CA LEU A 6 45.21 39.25 -24.42
C LEU A 6 45.36 37.97 -25.27
N ASP A 7 45.60 38.21 -26.55
CA ASP A 7 46.17 37.27 -27.53
C ASP A 7 47.67 37.09 -27.26
N PHE A 8 48.21 35.93 -27.49
CA PHE A 8 49.58 35.79 -28.00
C PHE A 8 49.74 34.54 -28.89
N ASN A 9 50.35 34.84 -30.02
CA ASN A 9 50.62 34.15 -31.25
C ASN A 9 51.79 33.17 -31.19
N VAL A 10 51.67 32.07 -32.00
CA VAL A 10 52.51 31.58 -33.07
C VAL A 10 54.02 31.37 -32.81
N ASN A 11 54.50 30.16 -33.07
CA ASN A 11 55.53 29.98 -34.12
C ASN A 11 55.69 28.49 -34.53
N ALA A 12 55.73 28.29 -35.86
CA ALA A 12 56.03 27.10 -36.59
C ALA A 12 57.53 26.99 -36.94
N ASN A 13 57.96 25.76 -37.23
CA ASN A 13 58.98 25.35 -38.23
C ASN A 13 59.43 23.92 -37.90
N SER A 14 59.59 22.98 -38.73
CA SER A 14 59.77 22.70 -40.13
C SER A 14 60.57 21.42 -40.28
N PHE A 15 60.27 20.61 -41.27
CA PHE A 15 61.12 19.70 -42.08
C PHE A 15 61.44 18.28 -41.58
N GLY A 16 61.12 17.35 -42.47
CA GLY A 16 61.84 16.09 -42.65
C GLY A 16 61.07 14.99 -43.37
N VAL A 17 60.98 15.04 -44.68
CA VAL A 17 60.50 14.01 -45.59
C VAL A 17 61.49 12.80 -45.63
N LEU A 18 60.98 11.55 -45.54
CA LEU A 18 61.53 10.46 -46.35
C LEU A 18 60.49 9.37 -46.63
N LEU A 19 60.24 9.14 -47.93
CA LEU A 19 59.42 8.12 -48.58
C LEU A 19 60.17 6.78 -48.56
N PHE A 20 59.55 5.67 -48.20
CA PHE A 20 59.89 4.34 -48.74
C PHE A 20 58.61 3.51 -48.95
N PHE A 21 58.36 3.22 -50.22
CA PHE A 21 57.40 2.22 -50.66
C PHE A 21 57.91 0.79 -50.38
N LEU A 22 57.07 -0.05 -49.80
CA LEU A 22 57.10 -1.49 -50.11
C LEU A 22 55.68 -2.06 -49.99
N THR A 23 55.15 -2.51 -51.08
CA THR A 23 53.96 -3.30 -51.24
C THR A 23 54.19 -4.73 -50.73
N LEU A 24 53.29 -5.21 -49.81
CA LEU A 24 53.03 -6.67 -49.75
C LEU A 24 51.61 -6.96 -49.21
N THR A 25 50.84 -7.53 -50.05
CA THR A 25 49.79 -8.58 -49.95
C THR A 25 48.92 -8.64 -48.73
N ILE A 26 47.67 -8.39 -48.95
CA ILE A 26 46.50 -8.54 -48.12
C ILE A 26 46.26 -9.99 -47.72
N CYS A 27 46.22 -10.28 -46.44
CA CYS A 27 45.43 -11.35 -45.86
C CYS A 27 44.37 -10.71 -44.97
N PHE A 28 43.09 -10.78 -45.39
CA PHE A 28 41.98 -10.53 -44.54
C PHE A 28 41.91 -11.60 -43.45
N ILE A 29 42.36 -11.25 -42.27
CA ILE A 29 41.95 -11.90 -41.04
C ILE A 29 41.04 -10.86 -40.35
N SER A 30 39.74 -11.10 -40.35
CA SER A 30 38.78 -10.41 -39.52
C SER A 30 39.13 -10.72 -38.05
N GLY A 31 39.98 -9.92 -37.45
CA GLY A 31 40.19 -9.88 -36.03
C GLY A 31 38.99 -9.17 -35.44
N CYS A 32 38.11 -9.89 -34.77
CA CYS A 32 37.22 -9.30 -33.76
C CYS A 32 38.14 -8.51 -32.81
N ALA A 33 37.95 -7.19 -32.76
CA ALA A 33 38.47 -6.43 -31.63
C ALA A 33 37.83 -7.03 -30.38
N PRO A 34 38.57 -7.29 -29.29
CA PRO A 34 37.94 -7.67 -28.07
C PRO A 34 36.96 -6.55 -27.68
N LYS A 35 35.68 -6.84 -27.55
CA LYS A 35 34.76 -6.01 -26.77
C LYS A 35 35.50 -5.75 -25.46
N GLU A 36 35.70 -4.50 -25.09
CA GLU A 36 36.01 -4.22 -23.70
C GLU A 36 34.90 -4.84 -22.86
N GLU A 37 35.20 -5.96 -22.24
CA GLU A 37 34.31 -6.57 -21.28
C GLU A 37 34.14 -5.53 -20.16
N GLY A 38 32.92 -5.05 -19.99
CA GLY A 38 32.57 -4.21 -18.84
C GLY A 38 32.92 -4.91 -17.53
N PRO A 39 32.92 -4.21 -16.39
CA PRO A 39 33.27 -4.81 -15.11
C PRO A 39 32.37 -6.03 -14.83
N ASP A 40 32.96 -7.19 -14.54
CA ASP A 40 32.25 -8.39 -14.13
C ASP A 40 31.69 -8.20 -12.70
N ASN A 41 30.45 -7.74 -12.61
CA ASN A 41 29.79 -7.44 -11.33
C ASN A 41 29.60 -8.72 -10.49
N VAL A 42 29.33 -9.88 -11.10
CA VAL A 42 29.22 -11.15 -10.39
C VAL A 42 30.54 -11.52 -9.72
N ALA A 43 31.66 -11.46 -10.47
CA ALA A 43 32.99 -11.72 -9.91
C ALA A 43 33.36 -10.71 -8.81
N LYS A 44 32.97 -9.44 -8.97
CA LYS A 44 33.19 -8.39 -7.96
C LYS A 44 32.42 -8.68 -6.66
N VAL A 45 31.16 -9.08 -6.75
CA VAL A 45 30.34 -9.47 -5.59
C VAL A 45 30.95 -10.69 -4.90
N ILE A 46 31.28 -11.74 -5.64
CA ILE A 46 31.92 -12.95 -5.09
C ILE A 46 33.24 -12.60 -4.40
N GLY A 47 34.05 -11.71 -4.99
CA GLY A 47 35.31 -11.24 -4.42
C GLY A 47 35.20 -10.41 -3.15
N SER A 48 34.01 -9.82 -2.88
CA SER A 48 33.73 -9.07 -1.65
C SER A 48 33.35 -9.98 -0.47
N MET A 49 33.01 -11.22 -0.72
CA MET A 49 32.63 -12.20 0.30
C MET A 49 33.84 -12.82 0.97
N THR A 50 33.69 -13.22 2.21
CA THR A 50 34.72 -13.95 2.95
C THR A 50 34.33 -15.41 3.14
N ASP A 51 35.31 -16.31 2.90
CA ASP A 51 35.15 -17.74 3.19
C ASP A 51 35.31 -18.06 4.70
N SER A 52 35.77 -17.10 5.51
CA SER A 52 35.74 -17.22 6.96
C SER A 52 34.31 -17.07 7.44
N LEU A 53 33.70 -18.18 7.80
CA LEU A 53 32.31 -18.25 8.22
C LEU A 53 32.07 -17.42 9.51
N PRO A 54 31.12 -16.48 9.52
CA PRO A 54 30.83 -15.70 10.71
C PRO A 54 30.27 -16.61 11.82
N ILE A 55 30.75 -16.39 13.04
CA ILE A 55 30.14 -17.01 14.24
C ILE A 55 28.94 -16.15 14.61
N ILE A 56 27.76 -16.72 14.51
CA ILE A 56 26.50 -16.05 14.87
C ILE A 56 26.06 -16.58 16.23
N SER A 57 25.71 -15.68 17.15
CA SER A 57 25.14 -16.00 18.44
C SER A 57 23.73 -15.42 18.54
N LEU A 58 22.90 -16.03 19.38
CA LEU A 58 21.62 -15.40 19.74
C LEU A 58 21.87 -14.00 20.29
N PRO A 59 20.98 -13.02 19.99
CA PRO A 59 21.00 -11.74 20.66
C PRO A 59 20.96 -11.91 22.19
N GLU A 60 21.64 -11.03 22.92
CA GLU A 60 21.75 -11.16 24.39
C GLU A 60 20.39 -11.25 25.11
N ASP A 61 19.37 -10.60 24.53
CA ASP A 61 18.00 -10.52 25.08
C ASP A 61 17.05 -11.57 24.47
N ALA A 62 17.53 -12.42 23.56
CA ALA A 62 16.67 -13.41 22.90
C ALA A 62 16.34 -14.58 23.81
N ASP A 63 15.06 -14.95 23.88
CA ASP A 63 14.62 -16.20 24.51
C ASP A 63 14.81 -17.36 23.52
N PRO A 64 15.69 -18.34 23.81
CA PRO A 64 15.92 -19.48 22.92
C PRO A 64 14.68 -20.35 22.66
N GLU A 65 13.67 -20.28 23.51
CA GLU A 65 12.39 -21.02 23.36
C GLU A 65 11.31 -20.21 22.66
N ALA A 66 11.57 -18.92 22.37
CA ALA A 66 10.65 -18.12 21.57
C ALA A 66 10.47 -18.70 20.15
N PRO A 67 9.29 -18.55 19.52
CA PRO A 67 9.01 -19.06 18.17
C PRO A 67 10.08 -18.69 17.15
N ASP A 68 10.60 -17.48 17.19
CA ASP A 68 11.62 -16.99 16.25
C ASP A 68 12.96 -17.70 16.37
N TRP A 69 13.31 -18.21 17.58
CA TRP A 69 14.62 -18.74 17.89
C TRP A 69 14.63 -20.24 18.11
N LYS A 70 13.48 -20.82 18.40
CA LYS A 70 13.36 -22.26 18.68
C LYS A 70 13.76 -23.08 17.46
N GLY A 71 14.79 -23.90 17.62
CA GLY A 71 15.32 -24.75 16.54
C GLY A 71 16.08 -24.01 15.43
N VAL A 72 16.40 -22.72 15.62
CA VAL A 72 17.19 -21.94 14.65
C VAL A 72 18.63 -22.48 14.61
N ASP A 73 19.06 -22.85 13.40
CA ASP A 73 20.44 -23.23 13.14
C ASP A 73 21.32 -21.97 13.02
N LEU A 74 22.21 -21.79 14.00
CA LEU A 74 23.18 -20.69 14.07
C LEU A 74 24.60 -21.10 13.68
N ASP A 75 24.79 -22.38 13.29
CA ASP A 75 26.08 -22.84 12.83
C ASP A 75 26.57 -22.00 11.64
N PRO A 76 27.90 -21.75 11.55
CA PRO A 76 28.46 -21.04 10.42
C PRO A 76 28.06 -21.65 9.06
N LYS A 77 27.65 -20.80 8.12
CA LYS A 77 27.22 -21.19 6.76
C LYS A 77 28.15 -20.60 5.71
N SER A 78 28.29 -21.29 4.59
CA SER A 78 28.93 -20.72 3.41
C SER A 78 28.12 -19.54 2.90
N PRO A 79 28.77 -18.46 2.42
CA PRO A 79 28.07 -17.33 1.83
C PRO A 79 27.23 -17.75 0.62
N VAL A 80 26.12 -17.10 0.41
CA VAL A 80 25.30 -17.25 -0.80
C VAL A 80 25.94 -16.47 -1.92
N LYS A 81 26.56 -17.18 -2.86
CA LYS A 81 27.26 -16.60 -4.01
C LYS A 81 26.28 -16.45 -5.18
N PRO A 82 26.30 -15.28 -5.88
CA PRO A 82 25.47 -15.11 -7.06
C PRO A 82 25.90 -16.03 -8.20
N SER A 83 24.93 -16.48 -8.99
CA SER A 83 25.14 -17.22 -10.22
C SER A 83 25.29 -16.26 -11.41
N TYR A 84 26.04 -16.65 -12.44
CA TYR A 84 25.98 -15.95 -13.74
C TYR A 84 24.60 -16.16 -14.39
N PRO A 85 24.09 -15.23 -15.24
CA PRO A 85 22.76 -15.34 -15.83
C PRO A 85 22.46 -16.67 -16.52
N ALA A 86 23.43 -17.21 -17.27
CA ALA A 86 23.29 -18.51 -17.92
C ALA A 86 23.23 -19.72 -16.95
N GLU A 87 23.76 -19.58 -15.75
CA GLU A 87 23.69 -20.61 -14.72
C GLU A 87 22.40 -20.47 -13.90
N GLU A 88 21.95 -19.25 -13.63
CA GLU A 88 20.66 -19.02 -12.99
C GLU A 88 19.50 -19.53 -13.86
N ALA A 89 19.58 -19.32 -15.19
CA ALA A 89 18.58 -19.82 -16.13
C ALA A 89 18.30 -21.34 -15.97
N LYS A 90 19.29 -22.11 -15.51
CA LYS A 90 19.16 -23.56 -15.25
C LYS A 90 18.49 -23.88 -13.91
N GLN A 91 18.30 -22.87 -13.04
CA GLN A 91 17.72 -23.05 -11.71
C GLN A 91 16.22 -22.75 -11.68
N PHE A 92 15.66 -22.30 -12.80
CA PHE A 92 14.23 -22.10 -12.95
C PHE A 92 13.48 -23.40 -13.23
N LEU A 93 12.33 -23.53 -12.62
CA LEU A 93 11.39 -24.63 -12.80
C LEU A 93 10.12 -24.06 -13.40
N LEU A 94 9.83 -24.43 -14.65
CA LEU A 94 8.67 -23.99 -15.44
C LEU A 94 7.85 -25.23 -15.88
N PRO A 95 6.58 -25.07 -16.25
CA PRO A 95 5.79 -26.13 -16.86
C PRO A 95 6.42 -26.61 -18.19
N GLU A 96 6.05 -27.82 -18.60
CA GLU A 96 6.54 -28.41 -19.86
C GLU A 96 6.28 -27.51 -21.08
N GLY A 97 7.27 -27.36 -21.93
CA GLY A 97 7.23 -26.53 -23.15
C GLY A 97 7.57 -25.05 -22.94
N TYR A 98 7.67 -24.58 -21.68
CA TYR A 98 8.08 -23.20 -21.39
C TYR A 98 9.59 -23.11 -21.18
N HIS A 99 10.16 -22.00 -21.61
CA HIS A 99 11.57 -21.64 -21.47
C HIS A 99 11.71 -20.22 -20.94
N ILE A 100 12.88 -19.90 -20.39
CA ILE A 100 13.22 -18.59 -19.90
C ILE A 100 14.58 -18.18 -20.44
N ASP A 101 14.64 -16.99 -21.06
CA ASP A 101 15.85 -16.39 -21.61
C ASP A 101 16.10 -15.04 -20.94
N TYR A 102 17.35 -14.68 -20.67
CA TYR A 102 17.67 -13.31 -20.28
C TYR A 102 17.72 -12.39 -21.52
N VAL A 103 17.20 -11.16 -21.35
CA VAL A 103 17.17 -10.15 -22.43
C VAL A 103 18.01 -8.92 -22.09
N LEU A 104 18.30 -8.72 -20.81
CA LEU A 104 19.15 -7.65 -20.30
C LEU A 104 19.65 -8.04 -18.91
N THR A 105 20.93 -7.81 -18.61
CA THR A 105 21.55 -8.26 -17.36
C THR A 105 22.57 -7.24 -16.84
N GLU A 106 23.12 -7.48 -15.66
CA GLU A 106 24.33 -6.80 -15.20
C GLU A 106 25.50 -7.03 -16.20
N PRO A 107 26.41 -6.10 -16.39
CA PRO A 107 26.54 -4.79 -15.72
C PRO A 107 25.71 -3.67 -16.33
N GLN A 108 24.90 -3.95 -17.36
CA GLN A 108 24.12 -2.93 -18.08
C GLN A 108 23.05 -2.29 -17.19
N ILE A 109 22.39 -3.10 -16.35
CA ILE A 109 21.41 -2.66 -15.37
C ILE A 109 21.77 -3.15 -13.97
N GLU A 110 21.25 -2.44 -12.96
CA GLU A 110 21.42 -2.77 -11.54
C GLU A 110 20.09 -2.64 -10.79
N GLN A 111 19.71 -3.68 -10.07
CA GLN A 111 18.52 -3.68 -9.19
C GLN A 111 17.23 -3.12 -9.86
N PRO A 112 16.77 -3.72 -10.97
CA PRO A 112 15.57 -3.28 -11.66
C PRO A 112 14.34 -3.42 -10.74
N GLY A 113 13.58 -2.34 -10.60
CA GLY A 113 12.35 -2.30 -9.81
C GLY A 113 11.07 -2.29 -10.65
N ALA A 114 11.15 -1.84 -11.90
CA ALA A 114 10.05 -1.84 -12.85
C ALA A 114 10.55 -1.72 -14.29
N ILE A 115 9.76 -2.24 -15.24
CA ILE A 115 10.01 -2.12 -16.68
C ILE A 115 8.78 -1.60 -17.41
N SER A 116 9.00 -0.87 -18.50
CA SER A 116 7.92 -0.37 -19.36
C SER A 116 8.42 -0.15 -20.78
N PHE A 117 7.53 -0.25 -21.77
CA PHE A 117 7.87 -0.06 -23.18
C PHE A 117 7.18 1.17 -23.77
N ASP A 118 7.91 1.93 -24.58
CA ASP A 118 7.36 3.04 -25.35
C ASP A 118 6.78 2.62 -26.70
N GLY A 119 6.23 3.58 -27.48
CA GLY A 119 5.61 3.31 -28.77
C GLY A 119 6.53 2.73 -29.86
N ASN A 120 7.83 2.79 -29.68
CA ASN A 120 8.82 2.16 -30.58
C ASN A 120 9.39 0.85 -29.97
N GLY A 121 8.82 0.34 -28.88
CA GLY A 121 9.25 -0.91 -28.25
C GLY A 121 10.58 -0.80 -27.48
N ARG A 122 11.06 0.43 -27.25
CA ARG A 122 12.24 0.63 -26.42
C ARG A 122 11.86 0.38 -24.95
N MET A 123 12.68 -0.39 -24.26
CA MET A 123 12.45 -0.74 -22.86
C MET A 123 13.05 0.30 -21.93
N TYR A 124 12.24 0.85 -21.04
CA TYR A 124 12.69 1.66 -19.90
C TYR A 124 12.79 0.79 -18.69
N VAL A 125 13.94 0.85 -18.00
CA VAL A 125 14.19 0.12 -16.75
C VAL A 125 14.37 1.15 -15.64
N LEU A 126 13.55 1.04 -14.61
CA LEU A 126 13.68 1.79 -13.37
C LEU A 126 14.62 1.03 -12.45
N GLU A 127 15.77 1.61 -12.09
CA GLU A 127 16.82 0.98 -11.32
C GLU A 127 16.88 1.56 -9.90
N LEU A 128 16.57 0.72 -8.90
CA LEU A 128 16.55 1.08 -7.47
C LEU A 128 17.92 0.83 -6.83
N ARG A 129 18.93 1.55 -7.30
CA ARG A 129 20.37 1.31 -7.01
C ARG A 129 20.76 1.54 -5.55
N THR A 130 19.86 2.06 -4.74
CA THR A 130 20.04 2.31 -3.30
C THR A 130 19.27 1.34 -2.39
N TYR A 131 18.49 0.40 -2.97
CA TYR A 131 17.70 -0.52 -2.15
C TYR A 131 18.60 -1.48 -1.37
N MET A 132 18.51 -1.42 -0.04
CA MET A 132 19.19 -2.34 0.89
C MET A 132 20.68 -2.57 0.59
N LEU A 133 21.45 -1.50 0.35
CA LEU A 133 22.90 -1.58 0.14
C LEU A 133 23.64 -2.08 1.38
N THR A 134 23.04 -1.92 2.54
CA THR A 134 23.45 -2.50 3.82
C THR A 134 22.25 -3.10 4.53
N ALA A 135 22.49 -3.97 5.49
CA ALA A 135 21.41 -4.52 6.31
C ALA A 135 20.72 -3.47 7.22
N ASP A 136 21.33 -2.29 7.37
CA ASP A 136 20.75 -1.16 8.11
C ASP A 136 20.04 -0.17 7.16
N SER A 137 19.89 -0.50 5.86
CA SER A 137 19.31 0.34 4.80
C SER A 137 19.95 1.73 4.63
N ASP A 138 21.25 1.86 4.96
CA ASP A 138 21.97 3.12 4.82
C ASP A 138 22.00 3.57 3.36
N GLY A 139 21.75 4.86 3.13
CA GLY A 139 21.83 5.47 1.82
C GLY A 139 20.63 5.21 0.90
N THR A 140 19.53 4.64 1.39
CA THR A 140 18.33 4.34 0.57
C THR A 140 17.79 5.56 -0.18
N LEU A 141 17.84 6.75 0.42
CA LEU A 141 17.38 8.01 -0.19
C LEU A 141 18.51 8.85 -0.81
N GLU A 142 19.67 8.27 -1.07
CA GLU A 142 20.73 8.97 -1.81
C GLU A 142 20.36 9.08 -3.31
N PRO A 143 20.70 10.20 -3.99
CA PRO A 143 20.33 10.45 -5.38
C PRO A 143 21.25 9.72 -6.36
N VAL A 144 21.24 8.39 -6.36
CA VAL A 144 22.09 7.54 -7.24
C VAL A 144 21.29 6.53 -8.08
N SER A 145 19.97 6.46 -7.89
CA SER A 145 19.08 5.66 -8.72
C SER A 145 18.90 6.30 -10.09
N ARG A 146 18.49 5.52 -11.08
CA ARG A 146 18.35 6.01 -12.45
C ARG A 146 17.17 5.35 -13.18
N ILE A 147 16.82 5.89 -14.34
CA ILE A 147 15.99 5.25 -15.36
C ILE A 147 16.83 5.13 -16.61
N SER A 148 17.04 3.91 -17.11
CA SER A 148 17.75 3.64 -18.34
C SER A 148 16.77 3.25 -19.46
N ARG A 149 17.14 3.56 -20.73
CA ARG A 149 16.38 3.25 -21.94
C ARG A 149 17.18 2.31 -22.83
N TRP A 150 16.59 1.20 -23.28
CA TRP A 150 17.25 0.14 -24.00
C TRP A 150 16.53 -0.19 -25.32
N GLU A 151 17.31 -0.57 -26.32
CA GLU A 151 16.81 -0.90 -27.66
C GLU A 151 17.49 -2.18 -28.17
N ASP A 152 16.70 -3.12 -28.71
CA ASP A 152 17.13 -4.27 -29.48
C ASP A 152 17.23 -3.88 -30.94
N LYS A 153 18.40 -3.33 -31.36
CA LYS A 153 18.57 -2.80 -32.71
C LYS A 153 18.74 -3.88 -33.77
N ASN A 154 19.35 -4.99 -33.39
CA ASN A 154 19.62 -6.09 -34.31
C ASN A 154 18.42 -7.07 -34.38
N ASN A 155 17.41 -6.87 -33.54
CA ASN A 155 16.20 -7.67 -33.44
C ASN A 155 16.46 -9.16 -33.14
N ASP A 156 17.44 -9.45 -32.30
CA ASP A 156 17.72 -10.84 -31.85
C ASP A 156 16.98 -11.18 -30.55
N GLY A 157 16.36 -10.19 -29.90
CA GLY A 157 15.60 -10.35 -28.67
C GLY A 157 16.42 -10.07 -27.42
N VAL A 158 17.64 -9.54 -27.57
CA VAL A 158 18.49 -9.05 -26.48
C VAL A 158 18.67 -7.55 -26.64
N TYR A 159 18.59 -6.80 -25.53
CA TYR A 159 18.68 -5.35 -25.57
C TYR A 159 20.13 -4.89 -25.38
N GLU A 160 20.84 -4.63 -26.50
CA GLU A 160 22.28 -4.36 -26.49
C GLU A 160 22.65 -2.86 -26.51
N THR A 161 21.70 -2.00 -26.87
CA THR A 161 21.96 -0.55 -26.95
C THR A 161 21.18 0.20 -25.90
N GLY A 162 21.86 0.85 -24.97
CA GLY A 162 21.23 1.58 -23.88
C GLY A 162 21.82 2.95 -23.62
N THR A 163 21.00 3.82 -23.02
CA THR A 163 21.36 5.13 -22.50
C THR A 163 20.80 5.30 -21.09
N THR A 164 21.46 6.09 -20.26
CA THR A 164 20.87 6.57 -19.01
C THR A 164 19.94 7.72 -19.34
N PHE A 165 18.63 7.46 -19.37
CA PHE A 165 17.61 8.46 -19.73
C PHE A 165 17.44 9.53 -18.64
N LEU A 166 17.44 9.12 -17.36
CA LEU A 166 17.47 9.99 -16.18
C LEU A 166 18.45 9.43 -15.16
N ASP A 167 19.27 10.26 -14.57
CA ASP A 167 20.23 9.92 -13.53
C ASP A 167 19.96 10.68 -12.23
N SER A 168 20.69 10.29 -11.18
CA SER A 168 20.68 10.98 -9.89
C SER A 168 19.29 11.13 -9.25
N LEU A 169 18.48 10.09 -9.36
CA LEU A 169 17.13 10.04 -8.80
C LEU A 169 17.13 9.48 -7.37
N ILE A 170 16.25 10.04 -6.52
CA ILE A 170 16.00 9.56 -5.16
C ILE A 170 14.93 8.47 -5.22
N PHE A 171 15.32 7.20 -5.29
CA PHE A 171 14.44 6.04 -5.24
C PHE A 171 13.15 6.23 -6.04
N PRO A 172 13.23 6.27 -7.39
CA PRO A 172 12.09 6.59 -8.26
C PRO A 172 10.96 5.55 -8.10
N ARG A 173 9.70 6.01 -8.23
CA ARG A 173 8.51 5.22 -7.87
C ARG A 173 7.88 4.49 -9.05
N PHE A 174 8.07 4.97 -10.25
CA PHE A 174 7.56 4.37 -11.48
C PHE A 174 8.26 4.98 -12.70
N VAL A 175 8.12 4.32 -13.83
CA VAL A 175 8.44 4.86 -15.15
C VAL A 175 7.25 4.59 -16.10
N LEU A 176 6.64 5.66 -16.61
CA LEU A 176 5.53 5.57 -17.56
C LEU A 176 5.87 6.33 -18.85
N PRO A 177 6.15 5.65 -19.98
CA PRO A 177 6.26 6.30 -21.28
C PRO A 177 4.97 7.07 -21.64
N TYR A 178 5.14 8.36 -21.92
CA TYR A 178 4.05 9.32 -22.08
C TYR A 178 4.19 10.16 -23.37
N GLY A 179 4.13 9.49 -24.51
CA GLY A 179 4.37 10.06 -25.82
C GLY A 179 5.80 9.86 -26.32
N LYS A 180 6.16 10.59 -27.38
CA LYS A 180 7.45 10.43 -28.04
C LYS A 180 8.59 10.96 -27.16
N ASP A 181 9.57 10.09 -26.89
CA ASP A 181 10.77 10.41 -26.13
C ASP A 181 10.51 11.10 -24.77
N CYS A 182 9.39 10.71 -24.13
CA CYS A 182 8.89 11.36 -22.92
C CYS A 182 8.40 10.32 -21.91
N ILE A 183 8.70 10.55 -20.63
CA ILE A 183 8.20 9.73 -19.52
C ILE A 183 7.60 10.59 -18.40
N LEU A 184 6.69 9.98 -17.64
CA LEU A 184 6.31 10.47 -16.30
C LEU A 184 7.04 9.66 -15.25
N THR A 185 7.55 10.31 -14.21
CA THR A 185 8.09 9.69 -13.02
C THR A 185 8.01 10.62 -11.81
N MET A 186 8.24 10.07 -10.63
CA MET A 186 8.41 10.81 -9.38
C MET A 186 9.42 10.09 -8.48
N GLU A 187 9.93 10.80 -7.50
CA GLU A 187 10.87 10.32 -6.51
C GLU A 187 10.18 10.00 -5.18
N SER A 188 10.80 9.18 -4.33
CA SER A 188 10.34 8.94 -2.96
C SER A 188 10.38 10.21 -2.13
N ASP A 189 9.54 10.27 -1.09
CA ASP A 189 9.38 11.41 -0.19
C ASP A 189 9.03 12.73 -0.89
N ALA A 190 8.53 12.64 -2.14
CA ALA A 190 8.12 13.79 -2.94
C ALA A 190 6.62 13.75 -3.25
N ASP A 191 6.05 14.92 -3.48
CA ASP A 191 4.62 15.12 -3.77
C ASP A 191 4.33 15.24 -5.27
N ASN A 192 5.36 15.56 -6.06
CA ASN A 192 5.19 15.99 -7.43
C ASN A 192 5.58 14.90 -8.44
N VAL A 193 4.73 14.73 -9.44
CA VAL A 193 5.03 14.00 -10.67
C VAL A 193 5.54 14.99 -11.71
N TYR A 194 6.58 14.62 -12.42
CA TYR A 194 7.17 15.41 -13.50
C TYR A 194 7.14 14.65 -14.83
N LYS A 195 7.03 15.41 -15.90
CA LYS A 195 7.23 14.98 -17.28
C LYS A 195 8.69 15.27 -17.66
N TYR A 196 9.41 14.26 -18.12
CA TYR A 196 10.79 14.37 -18.58
C TYR A 196 10.85 14.00 -20.05
N THR A 197 11.44 14.86 -20.88
CA THR A 197 11.49 14.70 -22.34
C THR A 197 12.93 14.84 -22.83
N ASP A 198 13.34 13.97 -23.71
CA ASP A 198 14.52 14.06 -24.55
C ASP A 198 14.13 14.85 -25.81
N THR A 199 14.59 16.10 -25.94
CA THR A 199 14.14 17.00 -27.01
C THR A 199 15.08 17.01 -28.21
N ASP A 200 16.35 16.57 -28.06
CA ASP A 200 17.34 16.53 -29.13
C ASP A 200 17.61 15.11 -29.67
N GLY A 201 17.06 14.08 -29.03
CA GLY A 201 17.09 12.70 -29.50
C GLY A 201 18.37 11.94 -29.16
N ASP A 202 19.16 12.41 -28.20
CA ASP A 202 20.42 11.77 -27.78
C ASP A 202 20.20 10.60 -26.80
N GLY A 203 18.96 10.45 -26.28
CA GLY A 203 18.60 9.39 -25.37
C GLY A 203 18.67 9.78 -23.91
N VAL A 204 18.91 11.06 -23.61
CA VAL A 204 18.92 11.62 -22.26
C VAL A 204 17.86 12.71 -22.14
N ALA A 205 17.09 12.72 -21.09
CA ALA A 205 16.09 13.75 -20.90
C ALA A 205 16.73 15.10 -20.54
N ASP A 206 16.45 16.12 -21.34
CA ASP A 206 16.96 17.48 -21.18
C ASP A 206 15.89 18.48 -20.73
N LYS A 207 14.62 18.11 -20.72
CA LYS A 207 13.49 18.95 -20.33
C LYS A 207 12.69 18.31 -19.19
N LYS A 208 12.45 19.09 -18.11
CA LYS A 208 11.63 18.70 -16.96
C LYS A 208 10.46 19.66 -16.82
N GLU A 209 9.22 19.13 -16.80
CA GLU A 209 7.99 19.90 -16.67
C GLU A 209 7.13 19.35 -15.52
N PHE A 210 6.52 20.24 -14.73
CA PHE A 210 5.57 19.83 -13.70
C PHE A 210 4.32 19.22 -14.35
N PHE A 211 3.88 18.05 -13.83
CA PHE A 211 2.68 17.38 -14.32
C PHE A 211 1.53 17.47 -13.32
N THR A 212 1.71 16.99 -12.09
CA THR A 212 0.69 17.03 -11.02
C THR A 212 1.34 16.95 -9.65
N ASN A 213 0.57 17.24 -8.60
CA ASN A 213 1.04 17.20 -7.21
C ASN A 213 0.16 16.33 -6.31
N LYS A 214 0.44 16.32 -5.00
CA LYS A 214 -0.29 15.55 -3.98
C LYS A 214 -0.37 14.05 -4.32
N TYR A 215 0.69 13.54 -4.89
CA TYR A 215 0.79 12.15 -5.35
C TYR A 215 1.57 11.28 -4.38
N GLY A 216 2.48 11.90 -3.62
CA GLY A 216 3.43 11.23 -2.78
C GLY A 216 3.03 11.08 -1.34
N ARG A 217 3.82 10.32 -0.63
CA ARG A 217 3.87 10.22 0.83
C ARG A 217 5.33 10.05 1.24
N SER A 218 5.61 10.14 2.54
CA SER A 218 6.92 9.91 3.13
C SER A 218 6.95 8.63 3.96
N GLY A 219 8.14 8.28 4.44
CA GLY A 219 8.36 7.15 5.33
C GLY A 219 8.88 5.92 4.60
N ASN A 220 8.55 4.74 5.10
CA ASN A 220 9.03 3.47 4.55
C ASN A 220 8.85 3.38 3.03
N VAL A 221 9.95 3.16 2.31
CA VAL A 221 9.97 3.14 0.84
C VAL A 221 9.14 2.00 0.22
N GLU A 222 8.93 0.90 0.94
CA GLU A 222 8.08 -0.19 0.47
C GLU A 222 6.58 0.13 0.61
N HIS A 223 6.21 1.14 1.41
CA HIS A 223 4.83 1.51 1.68
C HIS A 223 4.38 2.84 1.04
N GLN A 224 5.21 3.43 0.18
CA GLN A 224 4.83 4.59 -0.61
C GLN A 224 4.12 4.17 -1.90
N GLN A 225 3.39 5.09 -2.54
CA GLN A 225 2.77 4.81 -3.84
C GLN A 225 3.84 4.42 -4.87
N ALA A 226 3.49 3.49 -5.73
CA ALA A 226 4.31 3.07 -6.85
C ALA A 226 3.43 2.82 -8.08
N PHE A 227 4.02 2.68 -9.24
CA PHE A 227 3.32 2.45 -10.50
C PHE A 227 2.24 3.51 -10.81
N MET A 228 2.50 4.31 -11.81
CA MET A 228 1.47 5.09 -12.50
C MET A 228 1.09 4.35 -13.78
N TYR A 229 -0.21 4.19 -14.01
CA TYR A 229 -0.73 3.35 -15.07
C TYR A 229 -1.80 4.07 -15.90
N TRP A 230 -1.68 4.02 -17.24
CA TRP A 230 -2.69 4.52 -18.16
C TRP A 230 -3.79 3.47 -18.34
N GLY A 231 -4.97 3.73 -17.81
CA GLY A 231 -6.14 2.88 -17.98
C GLY A 231 -6.80 3.02 -19.34
N MET A 232 -7.54 1.98 -19.78
CA MET A 232 -8.32 2.04 -21.05
C MET A 232 -9.28 3.23 -21.10
N ASP A 233 -9.71 3.74 -19.96
CA ASP A 233 -10.59 4.92 -19.85
C ASP A 233 -9.85 6.26 -19.95
N ASN A 234 -8.58 6.24 -20.39
CA ASN A 234 -7.71 7.40 -20.58
C ASN A 234 -7.39 8.19 -19.28
N TRP A 235 -7.57 7.57 -18.12
CA TRP A 235 -7.16 8.09 -16.84
C TRP A 235 -5.89 7.42 -16.34
N LEU A 236 -5.11 8.17 -15.56
CA LEU A 236 -3.92 7.68 -14.89
C LEU A 236 -4.26 7.30 -13.45
N TYR A 237 -3.86 6.11 -13.06
CA TYR A 237 -4.06 5.52 -11.74
C TYR A 237 -2.71 5.21 -11.10
N SER A 238 -2.68 5.12 -9.78
CA SER A 238 -1.51 4.63 -9.05
C SER A 238 -1.92 3.70 -7.92
N THR A 239 -0.97 2.95 -7.41
CA THR A 239 -1.16 2.22 -6.15
C THR A 239 -1.35 3.20 -4.99
N VAL A 240 -1.90 2.73 -3.87
CA VAL A 240 -2.16 3.50 -2.65
C VAL A 240 -3.22 4.59 -2.82
N ASN A 241 -3.06 5.50 -3.77
CA ASN A 241 -3.87 6.70 -3.93
C ASN A 241 -5.34 6.40 -4.28
N ALA A 242 -6.27 7.09 -3.60
CA ALA A 242 -7.71 7.00 -3.84
C ALA A 242 -8.22 8.09 -4.81
N PHE A 243 -7.46 8.34 -5.87
CA PHE A 243 -7.83 9.26 -6.94
C PHE A 243 -7.22 8.82 -8.27
N ARG A 244 -7.74 9.37 -9.36
CA ARG A 244 -7.19 9.26 -10.71
C ARG A 244 -6.99 10.65 -11.31
N VAL A 245 -6.06 10.76 -12.25
CA VAL A 245 -5.77 12.04 -12.94
C VAL A 245 -5.85 11.86 -14.45
N LYS A 246 -6.17 12.95 -15.16
CA LYS A 246 -6.22 12.97 -16.65
C LYS A 246 -5.69 14.31 -17.11
N GLU A 247 -4.78 14.29 -18.08
CA GLU A 247 -4.35 15.50 -18.80
C GLU A 247 -5.45 15.93 -19.79
N THR A 248 -5.75 17.22 -19.78
CA THR A 248 -6.73 17.84 -20.69
C THR A 248 -6.11 19.11 -21.25
N PRO A 249 -6.66 19.71 -22.32
CA PRO A 249 -6.19 21.01 -22.82
C PRO A 249 -6.22 22.12 -21.78
N GLY A 250 -7.05 21.98 -20.72
CA GLY A 250 -7.14 22.91 -19.59
C GLY A 250 -6.20 22.62 -18.43
N GLY A 251 -5.33 21.62 -18.55
CA GLY A 251 -4.42 21.12 -17.50
C GLY A 251 -4.85 19.77 -16.93
N VAL A 252 -4.15 19.35 -15.89
CA VAL A 252 -4.42 18.04 -15.24
C VAL A 252 -5.61 18.15 -14.29
N ILE A 253 -6.63 17.33 -14.53
CA ILE A 253 -7.82 17.20 -13.66
C ILE A 253 -7.70 15.99 -12.76
N ARG A 254 -8.42 15.98 -11.63
CA ARG A 254 -8.40 14.91 -10.64
C ARG A 254 -9.82 14.51 -10.22
N GLU A 255 -10.07 13.21 -10.12
CA GLU A 255 -11.31 12.65 -9.57
C GLU A 255 -11.00 11.66 -8.43
N LYS A 256 -11.85 11.61 -7.41
CA LYS A 256 -11.77 10.60 -6.35
C LYS A 256 -12.12 9.22 -6.92
N THR A 257 -11.48 8.19 -6.39
CA THR A 257 -11.79 6.77 -6.62
C THR A 257 -12.05 6.06 -5.30
N GLY A 258 -12.29 4.76 -5.35
CA GLY A 258 -12.18 3.91 -4.18
C GLY A 258 -10.72 3.70 -3.78
N TYR A 259 -10.51 3.16 -2.57
CA TYR A 259 -9.18 2.76 -2.07
C TYR A 259 -8.78 1.43 -2.70
N ASN A 260 -7.61 1.37 -3.35
CA ASN A 260 -7.15 0.16 -4.04
C ASN A 260 -6.32 -0.79 -3.17
N ARG A 261 -5.78 -0.31 -2.05
CA ARG A 261 -4.98 -1.09 -1.08
C ARG A 261 -3.72 -1.75 -1.67
N ALA A 262 -3.28 -1.31 -2.84
CA ALA A 262 -2.09 -1.83 -3.51
C ALA A 262 -0.83 -1.10 -3.07
N GLN A 263 0.32 -1.75 -3.24
CA GLN A 263 1.63 -1.14 -3.03
C GLN A 263 2.51 -1.23 -4.29
N TRP A 264 2.68 -2.44 -4.86
CA TRP A 264 3.58 -2.70 -5.97
C TRP A 264 2.89 -3.53 -7.05
N GLY A 265 2.28 -2.91 -8.00
CA GLY A 265 1.70 -3.55 -9.18
C GLY A 265 0.29 -3.09 -9.51
N ILE A 266 0.09 -2.76 -10.78
CA ILE A 266 -1.19 -2.35 -11.37
C ILE A 266 -1.19 -2.70 -12.84
N THR A 267 -2.26 -3.35 -13.30
CA THR A 267 -2.50 -3.72 -14.68
C THR A 267 -3.99 -3.63 -15.01
N HIS A 268 -4.40 -3.91 -16.24
CA HIS A 268 -5.81 -4.01 -16.61
C HIS A 268 -6.11 -5.20 -17.54
N ASP A 269 -7.35 -5.67 -17.52
CA ASP A 269 -7.86 -6.67 -18.43
C ASP A 269 -8.41 -6.04 -19.74
N ASP A 270 -8.84 -6.88 -20.68
CA ASP A 270 -9.39 -6.43 -21.97
C ASP A 270 -10.73 -5.66 -21.86
N ASP A 271 -11.36 -5.63 -20.72
CA ASP A 271 -12.54 -4.80 -20.44
C ASP A 271 -12.17 -3.45 -19.79
N GLY A 272 -10.87 -3.22 -19.58
CA GLY A 272 -10.34 -2.01 -18.95
C GLY A 272 -10.64 -1.92 -17.46
N LYS A 273 -10.86 -3.05 -16.79
CA LYS A 273 -10.91 -3.14 -15.34
C LYS A 273 -9.49 -3.26 -14.80
N LEU A 274 -9.14 -2.39 -13.87
CA LEU A 274 -7.83 -2.39 -13.22
C LEU A 274 -7.73 -3.50 -12.18
N TRP A 275 -6.55 -4.06 -12.07
CA TRP A 275 -6.16 -5.11 -11.13
C TRP A 275 -4.96 -4.60 -10.34
N PHE A 276 -5.05 -4.68 -9.01
CA PHE A 276 -4.05 -4.12 -8.11
C PHE A 276 -3.41 -5.22 -7.27
N GLN A 277 -2.08 -5.16 -7.10
CA GLN A 277 -1.35 -6.10 -6.28
C GLN A 277 -1.08 -5.52 -4.89
N GLY A 278 -1.51 -6.24 -3.86
CA GLY A 278 -1.28 -5.86 -2.48
C GLY A 278 0.08 -6.37 -2.00
N GLY A 279 1.06 -5.49 -1.85
CA GLY A 279 2.42 -5.85 -1.43
C GLY A 279 2.43 -6.66 -0.13
N ALA A 280 2.21 -6.03 1.00
CA ALA A 280 2.30 -6.65 2.33
C ALA A 280 1.31 -7.80 2.57
N SER A 281 0.19 -7.85 1.85
CA SER A 281 -0.77 -8.96 1.97
C SER A 281 -0.35 -10.20 1.17
N GLY A 282 0.55 -10.05 0.20
CA GLY A 282 0.97 -11.10 -0.70
C GLY A 282 -0.11 -11.60 -1.67
N VAL A 283 -1.29 -10.97 -1.68
CA VAL A 283 -2.42 -11.36 -2.54
C VAL A 283 -2.95 -10.15 -3.31
N PRO A 284 -3.65 -10.35 -4.46
CA PRO A 284 -4.29 -9.25 -5.18
C PRO A 284 -5.24 -8.45 -4.28
N SER A 285 -5.16 -7.12 -4.33
CA SER A 285 -5.85 -6.27 -3.35
C SER A 285 -7.21 -5.77 -3.82
N TYR A 286 -7.36 -5.45 -5.10
CA TYR A 286 -8.63 -5.00 -5.68
C TYR A 286 -8.77 -5.47 -7.13
N PHE A 287 -9.86 -6.14 -7.45
CA PHE A 287 -10.10 -6.72 -8.77
C PHE A 287 -11.58 -7.05 -9.04
N GLN A 288 -12.52 -6.73 -8.13
CA GLN A 288 -13.94 -7.11 -8.32
C GLN A 288 -14.64 -6.15 -9.29
N PHE A 289 -14.54 -4.86 -9.05
CA PHE A 289 -15.22 -3.83 -9.85
C PHE A 289 -14.22 -2.74 -10.26
N PRO A 290 -14.50 -1.94 -11.31
CA PRO A 290 -13.63 -0.83 -11.63
C PRO A 290 -13.55 0.17 -10.46
N ILE A 291 -12.34 0.48 -10.02
CA ILE A 291 -12.06 1.18 -8.76
C ILE A 291 -12.66 2.60 -8.68
N HIS A 292 -12.89 3.25 -9.81
CA HIS A 292 -13.46 4.60 -9.82
C HIS A 292 -14.93 4.67 -9.37
N TYR A 293 -15.62 3.53 -9.28
CA TYR A 293 -16.97 3.46 -8.70
C TYR A 293 -16.98 3.38 -7.18
N GLY A 294 -15.84 3.20 -6.54
CA GLY A 294 -15.70 3.06 -5.10
C GLY A 294 -15.12 1.70 -4.70
N THR A 295 -14.93 1.51 -3.40
CA THR A 295 -14.47 0.25 -2.81
C THR A 295 -15.68 -0.51 -2.27
N PHE A 296 -15.84 -1.75 -2.70
CA PHE A 296 -16.92 -2.63 -2.25
C PHE A 296 -16.32 -3.85 -1.54
N LYS A 297 -16.91 -4.24 -0.40
CA LYS A 297 -16.50 -5.42 0.35
C LYS A 297 -17.12 -6.65 -0.31
N VAL A 298 -16.28 -7.60 -0.70
CA VAL A 298 -16.68 -8.91 -1.23
C VAL A 298 -15.99 -9.98 -0.40
N GLU A 299 -16.74 -10.93 0.11
CA GLU A 299 -16.21 -12.07 0.87
C GLU A 299 -15.83 -13.23 -0.06
N ASN A 300 -14.97 -14.13 0.43
CA ASN A 300 -14.59 -15.36 -0.26
C ASN A 300 -14.04 -15.15 -1.69
N GLN A 301 -13.14 -14.16 -1.84
CA GLN A 301 -12.56 -13.78 -3.13
C GLN A 301 -11.47 -14.75 -3.61
N PHE A 302 -10.95 -15.58 -2.72
CA PHE A 302 -9.84 -16.50 -3.00
C PHE A 302 -10.29 -17.94 -2.76
N ALA A 303 -9.77 -18.88 -3.58
CA ALA A 303 -9.93 -20.30 -3.34
C ALA A 303 -9.25 -20.70 -2.01
N GLU A 304 -9.70 -21.80 -1.41
CA GLU A 304 -9.09 -22.35 -0.20
C GLU A 304 -7.61 -22.65 -0.43
N GLY A 305 -6.74 -22.21 0.51
CA GLY A 305 -5.28 -22.40 0.43
C GLY A 305 -4.57 -21.50 -0.59
N PHE A 306 -5.26 -20.51 -1.15
CA PHE A 306 -4.67 -19.59 -2.12
C PHE A 306 -3.44 -18.85 -1.58
N GLU A 307 -3.38 -18.61 -0.28
CA GLU A 307 -2.27 -17.93 0.41
C GLU A 307 -0.98 -18.74 0.50
N VAL A 308 -1.00 -20.05 0.25
CA VAL A 308 0.17 -20.91 0.38
C VAL A 308 1.04 -20.82 -0.89
N PRO A 309 2.29 -20.36 -0.80
CA PRO A 309 3.21 -20.40 -1.95
C PRO A 309 3.87 -21.78 -2.07
N TRP A 310 3.82 -22.35 -3.26
CA TRP A 310 4.42 -23.63 -3.56
C TRP A 310 5.80 -23.45 -4.26
N GLY A 311 6.65 -22.59 -3.67
CA GLY A 311 8.00 -22.33 -4.14
C GLY A 311 8.91 -23.55 -4.05
N ALA A 312 10.04 -23.49 -4.73
CA ALA A 312 11.11 -24.47 -4.51
C ALA A 312 11.67 -24.30 -3.10
N PRO A 313 11.95 -25.40 -2.36
CA PRO A 313 12.57 -25.28 -1.05
C PRO A 313 14.01 -24.77 -1.21
N VAL A 314 14.25 -23.54 -0.78
CA VAL A 314 15.60 -23.01 -0.62
C VAL A 314 15.96 -23.08 0.86
N LYS A 315 17.18 -23.52 1.16
CA LYS A 315 17.62 -23.74 2.56
C LYS A 315 17.87 -22.45 3.34
N ILE A 316 17.55 -21.30 2.75
CA ILE A 316 17.73 -19.98 3.35
C ILE A 316 16.36 -19.43 3.69
N ALA A 317 16.07 -19.37 4.98
CA ALA A 317 14.86 -18.75 5.49
C ALA A 317 15.15 -17.25 5.77
N ASP A 318 15.17 -16.46 4.72
CA ASP A 318 15.55 -15.04 4.71
C ASP A 318 14.34 -14.10 4.87
N MET A 319 13.47 -14.43 5.80
CA MET A 319 12.33 -13.62 6.17
C MET A 319 12.14 -13.60 7.70
N GLN A 320 11.55 -12.55 8.24
CA GLN A 320 11.19 -12.44 9.66
C GLN A 320 10.14 -13.49 10.08
N GLY A 321 9.97 -13.68 11.39
CA GLY A 321 8.98 -14.57 11.97
C GLY A 321 9.47 -15.99 12.27
N GLY A 322 10.77 -16.30 12.05
CA GLY A 322 11.37 -17.56 12.44
C GLY A 322 10.86 -18.80 11.70
N MET A 323 11.28 -19.97 12.17
CA MET A 323 10.96 -21.25 11.52
C MET A 323 9.54 -21.76 11.82
N ASP A 324 9.06 -21.54 13.03
CA ASP A 324 7.80 -22.16 13.46
C ASP A 324 6.54 -21.42 13.00
N GLU A 325 6.66 -20.12 12.68
CA GLU A 325 5.51 -19.30 12.34
C GLU A 325 5.28 -19.12 10.83
N VAL A 326 6.34 -18.93 10.06
CA VAL A 326 6.23 -18.55 8.64
C VAL A 326 6.91 -19.52 7.68
N ARG A 327 7.45 -20.62 8.20
CA ARG A 327 8.17 -21.63 7.41
C ARG A 327 7.53 -23.01 7.46
N GLN A 328 7.63 -23.69 6.35
CA GLN A 328 7.45 -25.14 6.26
C GLN A 328 8.68 -25.85 6.86
N PRO A 329 8.59 -27.14 7.23
CA PRO A 329 9.74 -27.90 7.73
C PRO A 329 10.95 -27.96 6.79
N ASP A 330 10.75 -27.75 5.49
CA ASP A 330 11.80 -27.68 4.47
C ASP A 330 12.45 -26.30 4.33
N GLY A 331 11.95 -25.28 5.07
CA GLY A 331 12.41 -23.89 5.02
C GLY A 331 11.68 -23.01 4.01
N SER A 332 10.78 -23.57 3.16
CA SER A 332 9.94 -22.76 2.28
C SER A 332 8.90 -21.96 3.08
N LEU A 333 8.31 -20.94 2.47
CA LEU A 333 7.26 -20.15 3.13
C LEU A 333 5.96 -20.96 3.28
N ASN A 334 5.26 -20.79 4.39
CA ASN A 334 3.95 -21.39 4.61
C ASN A 334 2.80 -20.52 4.07
N ARG A 335 3.06 -19.26 3.72
CA ARG A 335 2.11 -18.32 3.11
C ARG A 335 2.84 -17.26 2.29
N VAL A 336 2.13 -16.62 1.35
CA VAL A 336 2.61 -15.41 0.66
C VAL A 336 2.78 -14.26 1.65
N THR A 337 3.79 -13.42 1.46
CA THR A 337 4.20 -12.40 2.44
C THR A 337 4.37 -11.02 1.85
N GLY A 338 4.92 -10.91 0.63
CA GLY A 338 5.17 -9.63 -0.01
C GLY A 338 5.20 -9.82 -1.51
N SER A 339 4.10 -9.52 -2.20
CA SER A 339 4.05 -9.62 -3.65
C SER A 339 4.41 -8.29 -4.31
N ALA A 340 5.03 -8.37 -5.49
CA ALA A 340 5.42 -7.21 -6.28
C ALA A 340 5.22 -7.48 -7.77
N GLY A 341 4.81 -6.43 -8.50
CA GLY A 341 4.50 -6.51 -9.91
C GLY A 341 3.29 -7.40 -10.21
N ASN A 342 2.55 -7.06 -11.23
CA ASN A 342 1.50 -7.94 -11.75
C ASN A 342 1.20 -7.59 -13.21
N ASP A 343 0.79 -8.59 -13.99
CA ASP A 343 0.25 -8.38 -15.32
C ASP A 343 -0.90 -9.33 -15.63
N ILE A 344 -1.90 -8.84 -16.34
CA ILE A 344 -2.86 -9.69 -17.07
C ILE A 344 -2.23 -9.98 -18.42
N TYR A 345 -1.76 -11.22 -18.62
CA TYR A 345 -1.14 -11.56 -19.89
C TYR A 345 -2.13 -11.40 -21.04
N ARG A 346 -1.84 -10.48 -21.95
CA ARG A 346 -2.63 -10.18 -23.16
C ARG A 346 -1.79 -10.24 -24.44
N GLY A 347 -0.64 -10.94 -24.35
CA GLY A 347 0.21 -11.25 -25.49
C GLY A 347 -0.36 -12.37 -26.38
N ASP A 348 0.31 -12.63 -27.49
CA ASP A 348 -0.12 -13.61 -28.48
C ASP A 348 0.97 -14.65 -28.81
N ARG A 349 2.07 -14.70 -28.02
CA ARG A 349 3.22 -15.59 -28.25
C ARG A 349 3.44 -16.62 -27.13
N LEU A 350 2.51 -16.74 -26.20
CA LEU A 350 2.40 -17.86 -25.27
C LEU A 350 1.10 -18.63 -25.54
N PRO A 351 0.94 -19.84 -25.01
CA PRO A 351 -0.27 -20.63 -25.19
C PRO A 351 -1.55 -19.85 -24.89
N ARG A 352 -2.59 -20.04 -25.69
CA ARG A 352 -3.81 -19.27 -25.65
C ARG A 352 -4.53 -19.31 -24.30
N GLU A 353 -4.37 -20.38 -23.55
CA GLU A 353 -4.93 -20.56 -22.22
C GLU A 353 -4.38 -19.58 -21.17
N LEU A 354 -3.21 -18.96 -21.40
CA LEU A 354 -2.66 -17.94 -20.52
C LEU A 354 -3.31 -16.57 -20.75
N TYR A 355 -3.93 -16.38 -21.91
CA TYR A 355 -4.53 -15.09 -22.24
C TYR A 355 -5.65 -14.70 -21.27
N GLY A 356 -5.54 -13.51 -20.68
CA GLY A 356 -6.50 -13.00 -19.70
C GLY A 356 -6.27 -13.53 -18.28
N GLN A 357 -5.20 -14.32 -18.04
CA GLN A 357 -4.82 -14.76 -16.69
C GLN A 357 -3.88 -13.76 -16.05
N LEU A 358 -3.99 -13.64 -14.71
CA LEU A 358 -3.19 -12.75 -13.90
C LEU A 358 -1.89 -13.46 -13.48
N PHE A 359 -0.78 -12.74 -13.62
CA PHE A 359 0.53 -13.14 -13.11
C PHE A 359 1.00 -12.13 -12.07
N TYR A 360 1.65 -12.58 -11.00
CA TYR A 360 2.36 -11.70 -10.08
C TYR A 360 3.58 -12.39 -9.46
N GLY A 361 4.58 -11.57 -9.09
CA GLY A 361 5.78 -12.02 -8.39
C GLY A 361 5.59 -12.09 -6.88
N GLU A 362 6.24 -13.07 -6.25
CA GLU A 362 6.44 -13.13 -4.81
C GLU A 362 7.94 -13.33 -4.56
N PRO A 363 8.69 -12.24 -4.33
CA PRO A 363 10.14 -12.27 -4.31
C PRO A 363 10.75 -13.02 -3.13
N VAL A 364 10.04 -13.14 -1.98
CA VAL A 364 10.52 -13.92 -0.84
C VAL A 364 10.38 -15.42 -1.09
N ALA A 365 9.27 -15.84 -1.69
CA ALA A 365 9.06 -17.25 -2.10
C ALA A 365 9.79 -17.61 -3.40
N ARG A 366 10.32 -16.65 -4.14
CA ARG A 366 11.03 -16.86 -5.43
C ARG A 366 10.17 -17.52 -6.48
N ILE A 367 8.94 -16.99 -6.63
CA ILE A 367 7.94 -17.51 -7.55
C ILE A 367 7.32 -16.41 -8.41
N VAL A 368 6.81 -16.82 -9.58
CA VAL A 368 5.76 -16.11 -10.31
C VAL A 368 4.52 -16.99 -10.30
N ARG A 369 3.45 -16.48 -9.76
CA ARG A 369 2.16 -17.17 -9.65
C ARG A 369 1.27 -16.87 -10.85
N GLN A 370 0.69 -17.90 -11.43
CA GLN A 370 -0.38 -17.81 -12.42
C GLN A 370 -1.72 -18.00 -11.76
N ILE A 371 -2.62 -17.06 -11.99
CA ILE A 371 -3.95 -17.04 -11.37
C ILE A 371 -5.01 -17.08 -12.46
N LYS A 372 -5.96 -17.99 -12.28
CA LYS A 372 -7.17 -18.08 -13.09
C LYS A 372 -8.32 -17.35 -12.38
N PRO A 373 -8.80 -16.21 -12.92
CA PRO A 373 -10.05 -15.61 -12.48
C PRO A 373 -11.23 -16.48 -12.91
N VAL A 374 -12.12 -16.79 -11.98
CA VAL A 374 -13.37 -17.50 -12.25
C VAL A 374 -14.53 -16.60 -11.86
N VAL A 375 -15.35 -16.20 -12.85
CA VAL A 375 -16.52 -15.33 -12.63
C VAL A 375 -17.77 -16.20 -12.47
N SER A 376 -18.48 -15.98 -11.39
CA SER A 376 -19.79 -16.62 -11.13
C SER A 376 -20.74 -15.59 -10.55
N GLU A 377 -21.94 -15.48 -11.12
CA GLU A 377 -23.00 -14.57 -10.66
C GLU A 377 -22.52 -13.10 -10.48
N GLY A 378 -21.56 -12.66 -11.35
CA GLY A 378 -21.00 -11.30 -11.33
C GLY A 378 -19.87 -11.08 -10.34
N LEU A 379 -19.43 -12.07 -9.57
CA LEU A 379 -18.28 -12.00 -8.66
C LEU A 379 -17.13 -12.88 -9.13
N THR A 380 -15.91 -12.42 -8.87
CA THR A 380 -14.68 -13.11 -9.28
C THR A 380 -14.06 -13.82 -8.07
N THR A 381 -13.72 -15.10 -8.25
CA THR A 381 -12.88 -15.87 -7.33
C THR A 381 -11.56 -16.19 -8.00
N LEU A 382 -10.45 -16.04 -7.26
CA LEU A 382 -9.10 -16.27 -7.77
C LEU A 382 -8.58 -17.64 -7.36
N HIS A 383 -8.01 -18.37 -8.33
CA HIS A 383 -7.48 -19.71 -8.14
C HIS A 383 -6.01 -19.74 -8.59
N ASN A 384 -5.12 -20.27 -7.75
CA ASN A 384 -3.78 -20.65 -8.19
C ASN A 384 -3.88 -21.86 -9.14
N VAL A 385 -3.40 -21.73 -10.36
CA VAL A 385 -3.54 -22.77 -11.40
C VAL A 385 -2.83 -24.09 -11.01
N TYR A 386 -1.75 -24.00 -10.26
CA TYR A 386 -0.89 -25.14 -9.92
C TYR A 386 -1.03 -25.60 -8.46
N GLN A 387 -2.06 -25.15 -7.75
CA GLN A 387 -2.22 -25.44 -6.32
C GLN A 387 -2.36 -26.93 -6.01
N GLU A 388 -3.10 -27.69 -6.83
CA GLU A 388 -3.30 -29.12 -6.62
C GLU A 388 -1.99 -29.91 -6.81
N ASP A 389 -1.12 -29.45 -7.71
CA ASP A 389 0.21 -30.01 -7.96
C ASP A 389 1.26 -29.54 -6.94
N LYS A 390 0.86 -28.69 -5.97
CA LYS A 390 1.75 -28.02 -5.03
C LYS A 390 2.93 -27.35 -5.74
N SER A 391 2.61 -26.54 -6.75
CA SER A 391 3.55 -25.89 -7.64
C SER A 391 3.09 -24.46 -7.98
N GLU A 392 3.95 -23.73 -8.68
CA GLU A 392 3.69 -22.41 -9.23
C GLU A 392 4.11 -22.37 -10.71
N PHE A 393 3.69 -21.36 -11.45
CA PHE A 393 4.06 -21.21 -12.86
C PHE A 393 5.58 -21.13 -13.05
N LEU A 394 6.25 -20.28 -12.28
CA LEU A 394 7.71 -20.21 -12.24
C LEU A 394 8.19 -20.31 -10.81
N ARG A 395 9.16 -21.15 -10.57
CA ARG A 395 9.87 -21.31 -9.29
C ARG A 395 11.35 -21.26 -9.52
N SER A 396 12.11 -20.70 -8.59
CA SER A 396 13.57 -20.74 -8.66
C SER A 396 14.16 -21.48 -7.45
N THR A 397 15.22 -22.24 -7.69
CA THR A 397 16.09 -22.80 -6.64
C THR A 397 17.22 -21.85 -6.27
N ASP A 398 17.41 -20.76 -7.03
CA ASP A 398 18.35 -19.69 -6.70
C ASP A 398 17.79 -18.83 -5.57
N PRO A 399 18.48 -18.73 -4.43
CA PRO A 399 18.01 -17.92 -3.30
C PRO A 399 17.98 -16.41 -3.58
N LEU A 400 18.60 -15.95 -4.65
CA LEU A 400 18.73 -14.52 -4.99
C LEU A 400 17.72 -14.05 -6.02
N PHE A 401 16.95 -14.95 -6.65
CA PHE A 401 15.87 -14.60 -7.58
C PHE A 401 14.78 -13.79 -6.86
N ARG A 402 14.53 -12.55 -7.36
CA ARG A 402 13.58 -11.60 -6.78
C ARG A 402 12.67 -11.01 -7.87
N PRO A 403 11.61 -11.72 -8.29
CA PRO A 403 10.67 -11.19 -9.29
C PRO A 403 9.87 -10.03 -8.69
N VAL A 404 10.13 -8.81 -9.16
CA VAL A 404 9.53 -7.58 -8.62
C VAL A 404 8.60 -6.85 -9.57
N ASP A 405 8.66 -7.16 -10.88
CA ASP A 405 7.75 -6.63 -11.88
C ASP A 405 7.61 -7.59 -13.06
N MET A 406 6.51 -7.48 -13.80
CA MET A 406 6.28 -8.24 -15.02
C MET A 406 5.36 -7.49 -15.98
N VAL A 407 5.55 -7.73 -17.26
CA VAL A 407 4.79 -7.04 -18.32
C VAL A 407 4.66 -7.87 -19.59
N THR A 408 3.49 -7.83 -20.21
CA THR A 408 3.29 -8.29 -21.59
C THR A 408 4.09 -7.37 -22.53
N ALA A 409 5.07 -7.94 -23.24
CA ALA A 409 6.00 -7.19 -24.07
C ALA A 409 5.47 -6.94 -25.51
N PRO A 410 6.10 -6.00 -26.26
CA PRO A 410 5.76 -5.77 -27.67
C PRO A 410 5.87 -7.02 -28.54
N ASP A 411 6.80 -7.92 -28.23
CA ASP A 411 7.04 -9.18 -28.94
C ASP A 411 6.03 -10.30 -28.61
N GLY A 412 5.00 -9.99 -27.79
CA GLY A 412 3.91 -10.89 -27.43
C GLY A 412 4.21 -11.91 -26.34
N THR A 413 5.40 -11.88 -25.75
CA THR A 413 5.82 -12.74 -24.64
C THR A 413 5.63 -12.06 -23.28
N LEU A 414 5.96 -12.73 -22.19
CA LEU A 414 5.93 -12.19 -20.82
C LEU A 414 7.36 -11.93 -20.34
N TYR A 415 7.63 -10.69 -19.91
CA TYR A 415 8.91 -10.31 -19.33
C TYR A 415 8.79 -10.22 -17.81
N VAL A 416 9.88 -10.56 -17.11
CA VAL A 416 9.98 -10.54 -15.65
C VAL A 416 11.22 -9.75 -15.25
N ALA A 417 11.04 -8.73 -14.43
CA ALA A 417 12.14 -8.01 -13.80
C ALA A 417 12.56 -8.74 -12.52
N ASP A 418 13.81 -9.12 -12.48
CA ASP A 418 14.47 -9.78 -11.36
C ASP A 418 15.48 -8.81 -10.75
N MET A 419 15.18 -8.32 -9.56
CA MET A 419 16.10 -7.45 -8.84
C MET A 419 17.42 -8.15 -8.52
N TYR A 420 17.42 -9.48 -8.44
CA TYR A 420 18.56 -10.36 -8.16
C TYR A 420 19.39 -9.85 -6.98
N HIS A 421 18.80 -9.89 -5.81
CA HIS A 421 19.30 -9.19 -4.63
C HIS A 421 19.31 -10.11 -3.40
N GLY A 422 20.29 -9.93 -2.50
CA GLY A 422 20.40 -10.73 -1.30
C GLY A 422 19.29 -10.45 -0.28
N ILE A 423 18.99 -9.19 -0.06
CA ILE A 423 17.96 -8.74 0.88
C ILE A 423 16.76 -8.23 0.09
N ILE A 424 15.55 -8.69 0.44
CA ILE A 424 14.30 -8.24 -0.20
C ILE A 424 13.27 -7.73 0.83
N GLN A 425 13.74 -7.32 1.97
CA GLN A 425 12.95 -6.77 3.05
C GLN A 425 13.64 -5.52 3.55
N GLU A 426 12.93 -4.42 3.63
CA GLU A 426 13.47 -3.11 3.99
C GLU A 426 13.97 -3.09 5.45
N GLY A 427 14.85 -2.14 5.79
CA GLY A 427 15.62 -2.08 7.03
C GLY A 427 14.85 -2.24 8.33
N GLN A 428 13.57 -1.86 8.36
CA GLN A 428 12.73 -2.09 9.55
C GLN A 428 12.55 -3.57 9.88
N TRP A 429 12.61 -4.45 8.88
CA TRP A 429 12.51 -5.90 9.05
C TRP A 429 13.86 -6.54 9.35
N ALA A 430 14.96 -5.87 8.98
CA ALA A 430 16.33 -6.36 9.10
C ALA A 430 17.08 -5.77 10.31
N GLN A 431 16.40 -5.28 11.32
CA GLN A 431 17.01 -4.66 12.50
C GLN A 431 17.89 -5.65 13.28
N LYS A 432 18.93 -5.14 13.92
CA LYS A 432 19.80 -5.95 14.79
C LYS A 432 18.97 -6.64 15.87
N GLY A 433 19.26 -7.91 16.12
CA GLY A 433 18.52 -8.71 17.07
C GLY A 433 17.29 -9.43 16.51
N THR A 434 16.98 -9.27 15.22
CA THR A 434 15.90 -10.02 14.56
C THR A 434 16.40 -11.31 13.92
N TYR A 435 15.50 -12.27 13.73
CA TYR A 435 15.78 -13.49 13.00
C TYR A 435 16.33 -13.22 11.60
N LEU A 436 15.70 -12.32 10.84
CA LEU A 436 16.11 -11.96 9.49
C LEU A 436 17.54 -11.40 9.47
N ARG A 437 17.88 -10.47 10.40
CA ARG A 437 19.24 -9.93 10.51
C ARG A 437 20.29 -11.02 10.73
N THR A 438 19.99 -11.96 11.60
CA THR A 438 20.85 -13.13 11.86
C THR A 438 21.11 -13.92 10.57
N LYS A 439 20.08 -14.14 9.73
CA LYS A 439 20.22 -14.86 8.46
C LYS A 439 20.97 -14.05 7.41
N ILE A 440 20.74 -12.75 7.34
CA ILE A 440 21.51 -11.85 6.45
C ILE A 440 23.01 -11.96 6.76
N GLU A 441 23.38 -11.86 8.03
CA GLU A 441 24.78 -11.94 8.47
C GLU A 441 25.37 -13.34 8.27
N GLN A 442 24.61 -14.39 8.60
CA GLN A 442 25.05 -15.78 8.49
C GLN A 442 25.40 -16.18 7.05
N TYR A 443 24.63 -15.68 6.08
CA TYR A 443 24.81 -16.02 4.66
C TYR A 443 25.46 -14.91 3.83
N GLN A 444 25.86 -13.81 4.44
CA GLN A 444 26.44 -12.62 3.79
C GLN A 444 25.54 -12.05 2.66
N LEU A 445 24.21 -12.04 2.89
CA LEU A 445 23.24 -11.57 1.90
C LEU A 445 23.39 -10.06 1.62
N ASP A 446 23.90 -9.28 2.58
CA ASP A 446 24.23 -7.87 2.45
C ASP A 446 25.35 -7.57 1.44
N LYS A 447 26.09 -8.58 0.96
CA LYS A 447 27.12 -8.42 -0.08
C LYS A 447 26.56 -8.56 -1.49
N VAL A 448 25.34 -9.11 -1.65
CA VAL A 448 24.74 -9.31 -2.97
C VAL A 448 23.95 -8.10 -3.38
N ILE A 449 24.62 -7.12 -3.98
CA ILE A 449 24.11 -5.83 -4.43
C ILE A 449 24.67 -5.49 -5.83
N GLY A 450 24.06 -4.55 -6.56
CA GLY A 450 24.55 -4.07 -7.87
C GLY A 450 24.45 -5.10 -8.99
N LEU A 451 23.53 -6.07 -8.87
CA LEU A 451 23.16 -7.05 -9.90
C LEU A 451 21.70 -6.77 -10.35
N GLY A 452 21.24 -7.46 -11.40
CA GLY A 452 19.87 -7.32 -11.85
C GLY A 452 19.67 -7.85 -13.28
N ARG A 453 18.49 -8.42 -13.54
CA ARG A 453 18.19 -9.14 -14.79
C ARG A 453 16.77 -8.89 -15.24
N ILE A 454 16.58 -8.92 -16.55
CA ILE A 454 15.26 -8.97 -17.18
C ILE A 454 15.18 -10.29 -17.93
N TRP A 455 14.20 -11.09 -17.58
CA TRP A 455 13.92 -12.40 -18.16
C TRP A 455 12.74 -12.32 -19.13
N ARG A 456 12.76 -13.15 -20.16
CA ARG A 456 11.65 -13.37 -21.09
C ARG A 456 11.21 -14.82 -21.02
N ILE A 457 9.91 -15.04 -20.85
CA ILE A 457 9.29 -16.37 -20.88
C ILE A 457 8.80 -16.65 -22.29
N THR A 458 9.21 -17.77 -22.86
CA THR A 458 8.87 -18.26 -24.20
C THR A 458 8.23 -19.65 -24.15
N HIS A 459 7.67 -20.12 -25.27
CA HIS A 459 7.07 -21.45 -25.37
C HIS A 459 7.44 -22.10 -26.70
N GLU A 460 7.76 -23.41 -26.69
CA GLU A 460 8.24 -24.19 -27.88
C GLU A 460 7.35 -24.05 -29.12
N GLY A 461 6.02 -23.90 -28.94
CA GLY A 461 5.07 -23.79 -30.03
C GLY A 461 4.93 -22.38 -30.63
N ASN A 462 5.56 -21.36 -30.04
CA ASN A 462 5.33 -19.96 -30.40
C ASN A 462 6.63 -19.16 -30.39
N GLU A 463 7.11 -18.77 -31.56
CA GLU A 463 8.21 -17.81 -31.66
C GLU A 463 7.74 -16.39 -31.25
N ARG A 464 8.64 -15.60 -30.61
CA ARG A 464 8.38 -14.19 -30.36
C ARG A 464 8.03 -13.44 -31.64
N ASP A 465 7.25 -12.38 -31.56
CA ASP A 465 7.02 -11.49 -32.68
C ASP A 465 8.29 -10.67 -32.95
N LYS A 466 8.78 -10.70 -34.19
CA LYS A 466 9.96 -9.96 -34.62
C LYS A 466 9.60 -8.63 -35.31
N THR A 467 8.33 -8.25 -35.28
CA THR A 467 7.89 -6.94 -35.77
C THR A 467 8.38 -5.86 -34.83
N GLN A 468 9.25 -4.99 -35.32
CA GLN A 468 9.71 -3.85 -34.50
C GLN A 468 8.65 -2.74 -34.51
N PRO A 469 8.14 -2.31 -33.35
CA PRO A 469 7.23 -1.17 -33.26
C PRO A 469 7.90 0.12 -33.75
N ARG A 470 7.12 0.97 -34.42
CA ARG A 470 7.56 2.29 -34.95
C ARG A 470 6.47 3.35 -34.83
N MET A 471 5.63 3.24 -33.79
CA MET A 471 4.42 4.06 -33.67
C MET A 471 4.69 5.56 -33.58
N PHE A 472 5.90 5.97 -33.17
CA PHE A 472 6.27 7.40 -33.14
C PHE A 472 6.54 7.97 -34.55
N ASP A 473 6.78 7.11 -35.55
CA ASP A 473 7.06 7.49 -36.92
C ASP A 473 5.83 7.27 -37.82
N GLU A 474 4.74 6.75 -37.27
CA GLU A 474 3.52 6.43 -37.98
C GLU A 474 2.53 7.61 -38.01
N SER A 475 1.68 7.65 -39.04
CA SER A 475 0.58 8.60 -39.08
C SER A 475 -0.54 8.23 -38.08
N PRO A 476 -1.38 9.18 -37.65
CA PRO A 476 -2.54 8.86 -36.80
C PRO A 476 -3.46 7.77 -37.38
N ALA A 477 -3.62 7.72 -38.71
CA ALA A 477 -4.41 6.68 -39.40
C ALA A 477 -3.73 5.28 -39.31
N ASP A 478 -2.40 5.22 -39.31
CA ASP A 478 -1.67 3.97 -39.11
C ASP A 478 -1.83 3.47 -37.68
N LEU A 479 -1.80 4.36 -36.69
CA LEU A 479 -2.04 4.02 -35.28
C LEU A 479 -3.43 3.39 -35.07
N VAL A 480 -4.47 3.85 -35.80
CA VAL A 480 -5.82 3.27 -35.72
C VAL A 480 -5.83 1.78 -36.09
N ARG A 481 -4.97 1.34 -37.05
CA ARG A 481 -4.89 -0.08 -37.41
C ARG A 481 -4.37 -0.96 -36.28
N HIS A 482 -3.50 -0.45 -35.43
CA HIS A 482 -2.96 -1.21 -34.28
C HIS A 482 -4.02 -1.48 -33.22
N LEU A 483 -5.17 -0.81 -33.23
CA LEU A 483 -6.28 -1.13 -32.32
C LEU A 483 -6.89 -2.53 -32.61
N GLU A 484 -6.61 -3.14 -33.78
CA GLU A 484 -7.00 -4.51 -34.10
C GLU A 484 -5.92 -5.57 -33.79
N HIS A 485 -4.76 -5.16 -33.28
CA HIS A 485 -3.63 -6.08 -33.05
C HIS A 485 -3.97 -7.17 -32.03
N PRO A 486 -3.54 -8.43 -32.19
CA PRO A 486 -3.82 -9.51 -31.23
C PRO A 486 -3.17 -9.29 -29.86
N ASN A 487 -1.95 -8.74 -29.82
CA ASN A 487 -1.26 -8.38 -28.58
C ASN A 487 -1.83 -7.09 -27.97
N GLY A 488 -2.22 -7.15 -26.69
CA GLY A 488 -2.81 -6.04 -25.92
C GLY A 488 -1.90 -4.82 -25.82
N TRP A 489 -0.57 -5.02 -25.70
CA TRP A 489 0.38 -3.92 -25.63
C TRP A 489 0.27 -2.97 -26.84
N TRP A 490 0.14 -3.52 -28.05
CA TRP A 490 0.00 -2.71 -29.26
C TRP A 490 -1.29 -1.88 -29.27
N ARG A 491 -2.41 -2.49 -28.83
CA ARG A 491 -3.72 -1.79 -28.78
C ARG A 491 -3.68 -0.65 -27.79
N ASP A 492 -3.15 -0.90 -26.56
CA ASP A 492 -3.07 0.09 -25.48
C ASP A 492 -2.18 1.26 -25.87
N LYS A 493 -1.01 0.94 -26.45
CA LYS A 493 -0.06 1.97 -26.84
C LYS A 493 -0.57 2.82 -28.00
N ALA A 494 -1.21 2.21 -29.00
CA ALA A 494 -1.84 2.93 -30.09
C ALA A 494 -2.95 3.86 -29.58
N GLN A 495 -3.85 3.38 -28.72
CA GLN A 495 -4.87 4.23 -28.10
C GLN A 495 -4.25 5.39 -27.33
N GLN A 496 -3.24 5.15 -26.50
CA GLN A 496 -2.55 6.19 -25.77
C GLN A 496 -2.01 7.28 -26.70
N LEU A 497 -1.32 6.89 -27.77
CA LEU A 497 -0.72 7.83 -28.72
C LEU A 497 -1.77 8.60 -29.53
N ILE A 498 -2.85 7.96 -29.97
CA ILE A 498 -4.00 8.62 -30.61
C ILE A 498 -4.57 9.70 -29.69
N VAL A 499 -4.81 9.36 -28.42
CA VAL A 499 -5.38 10.30 -27.44
C VAL A 499 -4.41 11.44 -27.14
N LEU A 500 -3.14 11.16 -26.95
CA LEU A 500 -2.12 12.19 -26.66
C LEU A 500 -1.90 13.14 -27.86
N SER A 501 -2.06 12.66 -29.10
CA SER A 501 -1.91 13.49 -30.29
C SER A 501 -2.99 14.56 -30.43
N GLN A 502 -4.19 14.34 -29.87
CA GLN A 502 -5.39 15.15 -30.04
C GLN A 502 -5.74 15.43 -31.51
N ASP A 503 -5.27 14.59 -32.44
CA ASP A 503 -5.58 14.71 -33.84
C ASP A 503 -6.95 14.12 -34.17
N ARG A 504 -7.92 14.99 -34.42
CA ARG A 504 -9.29 14.60 -34.74
C ARG A 504 -9.53 14.12 -36.17
N SER A 505 -8.53 14.15 -37.04
CA SER A 505 -8.64 13.67 -38.42
C SER A 505 -9.02 12.20 -38.50
N VAL A 506 -8.70 11.40 -37.46
CA VAL A 506 -9.00 9.97 -37.35
C VAL A 506 -10.40 9.63 -36.86
N VAL A 507 -11.19 10.62 -36.43
CA VAL A 507 -12.53 10.40 -35.87
C VAL A 507 -13.44 9.58 -36.79
N PRO A 508 -13.54 9.87 -38.13
CA PRO A 508 -14.38 9.08 -39.02
C PRO A 508 -13.97 7.62 -39.09
N GLU A 509 -12.66 7.31 -39.03
CA GLU A 509 -12.13 5.95 -39.09
C GLU A 509 -12.41 5.21 -37.78
N LEU A 510 -12.24 5.88 -36.63
CA LEU A 510 -12.59 5.34 -35.31
C LEU A 510 -14.09 5.04 -35.21
N GLU A 511 -14.97 5.95 -35.65
CA GLU A 511 -16.41 5.70 -35.68
C GLU A 511 -16.78 4.52 -36.57
N LYS A 512 -16.16 4.41 -37.75
CA LYS A 512 -16.34 3.26 -38.63
C LYS A 512 -15.90 1.96 -37.92
N MET A 513 -14.75 1.94 -37.27
CA MET A 513 -14.27 0.77 -36.53
C MET A 513 -15.23 0.37 -35.42
N VAL A 514 -15.76 1.31 -34.65
CA VAL A 514 -16.76 1.03 -33.59
C VAL A 514 -18.02 0.38 -34.16
N ARG A 515 -18.49 0.81 -35.35
CA ARG A 515 -19.72 0.31 -35.98
C ARG A 515 -19.53 -1.02 -36.66
N GLU A 516 -18.42 -1.23 -37.36
CA GLU A 516 -18.27 -2.25 -38.40
C GLU A 516 -17.24 -3.34 -38.07
N SER A 517 -16.24 -3.10 -37.20
CA SER A 517 -15.23 -4.09 -36.93
C SER A 517 -15.82 -5.34 -36.26
N LYS A 518 -15.37 -6.51 -36.71
CA LYS A 518 -15.69 -7.81 -36.13
C LYS A 518 -14.85 -8.09 -34.89
N ASN A 519 -13.74 -7.37 -34.72
CA ASN A 519 -12.89 -7.45 -33.53
C ASN A 519 -13.49 -6.60 -32.40
N LEU A 520 -14.04 -7.26 -31.41
CA LEU A 520 -14.69 -6.59 -30.28
C LEU A 520 -13.74 -5.68 -29.51
N LEU A 521 -12.48 -6.10 -29.34
CA LEU A 521 -11.48 -5.31 -28.62
C LEU A 521 -11.11 -4.05 -29.39
N ALA A 522 -10.98 -4.13 -30.70
CA ALA A 522 -10.80 -2.95 -31.56
C ALA A 522 -11.94 -1.95 -31.40
N ARG A 523 -13.18 -2.43 -31.33
CA ARG A 523 -14.34 -1.56 -31.05
C ARG A 523 -14.24 -0.85 -29.71
N PHE A 524 -13.73 -1.53 -28.67
CA PHE A 524 -13.51 -0.92 -27.35
C PHE A 524 -12.47 0.18 -27.42
N HIS A 525 -11.29 -0.14 -27.92
CA HIS A 525 -10.19 0.83 -28.03
C HIS A 525 -10.55 2.03 -28.92
N ALA A 526 -11.26 1.81 -30.03
CA ALA A 526 -11.76 2.90 -30.88
C ALA A 526 -12.78 3.79 -30.14
N LEU A 527 -13.70 3.20 -29.37
CA LEU A 527 -14.69 3.94 -28.59
C LEU A 527 -14.02 4.79 -27.51
N TRP A 528 -13.03 4.25 -26.80
CA TRP A 528 -12.27 4.99 -25.80
C TRP A 528 -11.32 6.02 -26.42
N SER A 529 -10.82 5.78 -27.63
CA SER A 529 -10.08 6.81 -28.41
C SER A 529 -10.98 8.01 -28.75
N LEU A 530 -12.22 7.76 -29.18
CA LEU A 530 -13.22 8.82 -29.41
C LEU A 530 -13.53 9.62 -28.13
N GLU A 531 -13.62 8.93 -26.97
CA GLU A 531 -13.79 9.61 -25.66
C GLU A 531 -12.59 10.51 -25.35
N GLY A 532 -11.36 9.98 -25.47
CA GLY A 532 -10.14 10.71 -25.21
C GLY A 532 -9.90 11.91 -26.13
N LEU A 533 -10.37 11.85 -27.38
CA LEU A 533 -10.37 12.96 -28.34
C LEU A 533 -11.52 13.95 -28.11
N GLY A 534 -12.41 13.74 -27.14
CA GLY A 534 -13.61 14.55 -26.93
C GLY A 534 -14.55 14.53 -28.14
N ALA A 535 -14.61 13.38 -28.86
CA ALA A 535 -15.33 13.22 -30.13
C ALA A 535 -16.48 12.20 -30.05
N LEU A 536 -16.97 11.88 -28.82
CA LEU A 536 -18.09 10.97 -28.67
C LEU A 536 -19.37 11.52 -29.29
N ASP A 537 -19.98 10.74 -30.20
CA ASP A 537 -21.31 11.04 -30.73
C ASP A 537 -22.41 10.40 -29.87
N LYS A 538 -23.37 11.22 -29.44
CA LYS A 538 -24.52 10.78 -28.61
C LYS A 538 -25.39 9.73 -29.29
N VAL A 539 -25.53 9.83 -30.62
CA VAL A 539 -26.34 8.87 -31.39
C VAL A 539 -25.63 7.53 -31.44
N LEU A 540 -24.32 7.54 -31.69
CA LEU A 540 -23.48 6.34 -31.62
C LEU A 540 -23.58 5.65 -30.26
N VAL A 541 -23.34 6.39 -29.18
CA VAL A 541 -23.43 5.82 -27.81
C VAL A 541 -24.83 5.27 -27.54
N GLY A 542 -25.88 5.99 -27.92
CA GLY A 542 -27.28 5.53 -27.79
C GLY A 542 -27.58 4.23 -28.54
N GLN A 543 -26.92 3.96 -29.67
CA GLN A 543 -26.98 2.69 -30.41
C GLN A 543 -26.22 1.57 -29.65
N LEU A 544 -25.01 1.87 -29.14
CA LEU A 544 -24.16 0.92 -28.44
C LEU A 544 -24.74 0.46 -27.09
N LEU A 545 -25.51 1.31 -26.40
CA LEU A 545 -26.28 0.92 -25.21
C LEU A 545 -27.30 -0.18 -25.47
N LYS A 546 -27.58 -0.48 -26.76
CA LYS A 546 -28.48 -1.56 -27.23
C LYS A 546 -27.75 -2.61 -28.05
N ASP A 547 -26.42 -2.61 -28.05
CA ASP A 547 -25.61 -3.58 -28.81
C ASP A 547 -25.96 -5.02 -28.38
N GLN A 548 -25.90 -5.95 -29.34
CA GLN A 548 -26.17 -7.35 -29.05
C GLN A 548 -25.15 -7.96 -28.11
N ASN A 549 -23.89 -7.50 -28.16
CA ASN A 549 -22.83 -7.97 -27.28
C ASN A 549 -22.90 -7.26 -25.90
N PRO A 550 -23.07 -8.00 -24.80
CA PRO A 550 -23.16 -7.41 -23.47
C PRO A 550 -21.91 -6.63 -23.06
N ARG A 551 -20.71 -7.09 -23.45
CA ARG A 551 -19.46 -6.36 -23.17
C ARG A 551 -19.44 -5.00 -23.87
N MET A 552 -19.98 -4.89 -25.09
CA MET A 552 -20.11 -3.61 -25.78
C MET A 552 -21.09 -2.68 -25.06
N ARG A 553 -22.21 -3.20 -24.53
CA ARG A 553 -23.15 -2.41 -23.72
C ARG A 553 -22.47 -1.88 -22.46
N ILE A 554 -21.62 -2.69 -21.81
CA ILE A 554 -20.83 -2.27 -20.63
C ILE A 554 -19.92 -1.10 -20.99
N GLN A 555 -19.16 -1.19 -22.09
CA GLN A 555 -18.29 -0.08 -22.53
C GLN A 555 -19.12 1.16 -22.88
N ALA A 556 -20.26 1.00 -23.54
CA ALA A 556 -21.16 2.10 -23.86
C ALA A 556 -21.71 2.80 -22.59
N ILE A 557 -22.07 2.05 -21.55
CA ILE A 557 -22.45 2.61 -20.24
C ILE A 557 -21.31 3.43 -19.67
N ARG A 558 -20.11 2.90 -19.63
CA ARG A 558 -18.93 3.57 -19.06
C ARG A 558 -18.57 4.86 -19.80
N VAL A 559 -18.45 4.84 -21.13
CA VAL A 559 -18.13 6.07 -21.89
C VAL A 559 -19.25 7.10 -21.83
N SER A 560 -20.52 6.69 -21.68
CA SER A 560 -21.66 7.62 -21.56
C SER A 560 -21.61 8.49 -20.30
N GLU A 561 -20.78 8.15 -19.32
CA GLU A 561 -20.61 8.93 -18.10
C GLU A 561 -20.05 10.32 -18.37
N SER A 562 -19.13 10.47 -19.32
CA SER A 562 -18.62 11.76 -19.74
C SER A 562 -19.73 12.61 -20.37
N LEU A 563 -20.54 12.04 -21.28
CA LEU A 563 -21.68 12.75 -21.86
C LEU A 563 -22.73 13.17 -20.82
N TYR A 564 -22.97 12.34 -19.80
CA TYR A 564 -23.89 12.69 -18.71
C TYR A 564 -23.32 13.82 -17.86
N LYS A 565 -22.02 13.80 -17.55
CA LYS A 565 -21.34 14.87 -16.84
C LYS A 565 -21.40 16.19 -17.64
N ASP A 566 -21.27 16.11 -18.95
CA ASP A 566 -21.35 17.25 -19.90
C ASP A 566 -22.78 17.73 -20.19
N GLY A 567 -23.78 17.18 -19.50
CA GLY A 567 -25.15 17.70 -19.48
C GLY A 567 -26.20 16.83 -20.17
N ASP A 568 -25.89 15.69 -20.77
CA ASP A 568 -26.88 14.77 -21.36
C ASP A 568 -27.64 13.96 -20.28
N LYS A 569 -28.49 14.63 -19.53
CA LYS A 569 -29.23 14.01 -18.42
C LYS A 569 -30.28 12.99 -18.85
N GLN A 570 -30.58 12.86 -20.15
CA GLN A 570 -31.51 11.84 -20.66
C GLN A 570 -30.98 10.42 -20.49
N LEU A 571 -29.66 10.26 -20.43
CA LEU A 571 -28.98 8.98 -20.19
C LEU A 571 -29.43 8.31 -18.86
N ALA A 572 -29.92 9.06 -17.88
CA ALA A 572 -30.43 8.50 -16.63
C ALA A 572 -31.53 7.44 -16.88
N LYS A 573 -32.40 7.64 -17.87
CA LYS A 573 -33.42 6.66 -18.25
C LYS A 573 -32.82 5.38 -18.82
N ASN A 574 -31.72 5.49 -19.54
CA ASN A 574 -31.03 4.34 -20.11
C ASN A 574 -30.42 3.48 -19.02
N TYR A 575 -29.82 4.07 -17.97
CA TYR A 575 -29.26 3.31 -16.84
C TYR A 575 -30.35 2.55 -16.09
N SER A 576 -31.49 3.16 -15.80
CA SER A 576 -32.65 2.48 -15.19
C SER A 576 -33.21 1.32 -16.06
N LEU A 577 -33.12 1.44 -17.38
CA LEU A 577 -33.52 0.35 -18.31
C LEU A 577 -32.48 -0.77 -18.30
N LEU A 578 -31.18 -0.43 -18.32
CA LEU A 578 -30.07 -1.39 -18.37
C LEU A 578 -29.88 -2.13 -17.04
N MET A 579 -30.34 -1.64 -15.90
CA MET A 579 -30.46 -2.41 -14.69
C MET A 579 -31.40 -3.62 -14.81
N LYS A 580 -32.26 -3.64 -15.83
CA LYS A 580 -33.14 -4.78 -16.14
C LYS A 580 -32.58 -5.68 -17.24
N ASP A 581 -31.33 -5.49 -17.63
CA ASP A 581 -30.67 -6.32 -18.64
C ASP A 581 -30.60 -7.78 -18.15
N THR A 582 -30.76 -8.71 -19.09
CA THR A 582 -30.68 -10.15 -18.78
C THR A 582 -29.27 -10.60 -18.45
N ASN A 583 -28.27 -9.84 -18.87
CA ASN A 583 -26.87 -10.08 -18.51
C ASN A 583 -26.55 -9.41 -17.16
N THR A 584 -26.12 -10.19 -16.19
CA THR A 584 -25.80 -9.74 -14.82
C THR A 584 -24.76 -8.63 -14.80
N ASP A 585 -23.71 -8.72 -15.62
CA ASP A 585 -22.60 -7.76 -15.62
C ASP A 585 -23.03 -6.40 -16.18
N VAL A 586 -23.95 -6.40 -17.20
CA VAL A 586 -24.55 -5.16 -17.72
C VAL A 586 -25.41 -4.49 -16.64
N ALA A 587 -26.25 -5.26 -15.94
CA ALA A 587 -27.09 -4.73 -14.87
C ALA A 587 -26.22 -4.15 -13.73
N MET A 588 -25.18 -4.84 -13.33
CA MET A 588 -24.22 -4.37 -12.31
C MET A 588 -23.48 -3.11 -12.76
N GLN A 589 -23.04 -3.06 -14.02
CA GLN A 589 -22.39 -1.86 -14.55
C GLN A 589 -23.35 -0.66 -14.53
N ALA A 590 -24.62 -0.86 -14.88
CA ALA A 590 -25.63 0.20 -14.79
C ALA A 590 -25.86 0.67 -13.35
N MET A 591 -25.83 -0.24 -12.36
CA MET A 591 -25.90 0.10 -10.93
C MET A 591 -24.70 0.94 -10.51
N LEU A 592 -23.48 0.54 -10.87
CA LEU A 592 -22.23 1.25 -10.55
C LEU A 592 -22.23 2.67 -11.14
N THR A 593 -22.57 2.80 -12.42
CA THR A 593 -22.65 4.10 -13.11
C THR A 593 -23.73 4.99 -12.53
N ALA A 594 -24.92 4.45 -12.25
CA ALA A 594 -26.01 5.23 -11.66
C ALA A 594 -25.66 5.70 -10.22
N ASN A 595 -24.94 4.88 -9.45
CA ASN A 595 -24.44 5.26 -8.13
C ASN A 595 -23.38 6.37 -8.22
N LEU A 596 -22.40 6.25 -9.11
CA LEU A 596 -21.38 7.26 -9.36
C LEU A 596 -22.00 8.61 -9.74
N LEU A 597 -22.96 8.59 -10.66
CA LEU A 597 -23.62 9.79 -11.19
C LEU A 597 -24.76 10.31 -10.31
N LYS A 598 -25.05 9.63 -9.18
CA LYS A 598 -26.12 9.97 -8.22
C LYS A 598 -27.50 10.12 -8.91
N ILE A 599 -27.86 9.13 -9.72
CA ILE A 599 -29.14 9.12 -10.43
C ILE A 599 -30.30 9.07 -9.44
N PRO A 600 -31.31 9.96 -9.53
CA PRO A 600 -32.36 10.08 -8.52
C PRO A 600 -33.19 8.80 -8.30
N SER A 601 -33.44 7.99 -9.35
CA SER A 601 -34.20 6.74 -9.28
C SER A 601 -33.40 5.55 -8.73
N LEU A 602 -32.11 5.69 -8.44
CA LEU A 602 -31.19 4.59 -8.13
C LEU A 602 -31.74 3.66 -7.04
N ARG A 603 -32.17 4.22 -5.90
CA ARG A 603 -32.61 3.40 -4.76
C ARG A 603 -33.80 2.50 -5.11
N ASP A 604 -34.81 3.06 -5.80
CA ASP A 604 -36.01 2.33 -6.25
C ASP A 604 -35.64 1.28 -7.30
N ASP A 605 -34.77 1.61 -8.25
CA ASP A 605 -34.36 0.71 -9.32
C ASP A 605 -33.54 -0.45 -8.77
N VAL A 606 -32.60 -0.19 -7.86
CA VAL A 606 -31.78 -1.23 -7.20
C VAL A 606 -32.63 -2.12 -6.32
N THR A 607 -33.58 -1.60 -5.52
CA THR A 607 -34.48 -2.38 -4.69
C THR A 607 -35.34 -3.33 -5.54
N LYS A 608 -35.85 -2.86 -6.68
CA LYS A 608 -36.62 -3.70 -7.60
C LYS A 608 -35.75 -4.78 -8.24
N LEU A 609 -34.54 -4.43 -8.64
CA LEU A 609 -33.59 -5.37 -9.22
C LEU A 609 -33.22 -6.48 -8.23
N MET A 610 -32.85 -6.14 -7.00
CA MET A 610 -32.53 -7.13 -5.95
C MET A 610 -33.69 -8.09 -5.65
N THR A 611 -34.94 -7.59 -5.74
CA THR A 611 -36.14 -8.42 -5.56
C THR A 611 -36.35 -9.40 -6.72
N SER A 612 -35.95 -9.04 -7.93
CA SER A 612 -36.19 -9.82 -9.16
C SER A 612 -35.00 -10.65 -9.62
N ASN A 613 -33.79 -10.40 -9.10
CA ASN A 613 -32.56 -11.07 -9.50
C ASN A 613 -31.74 -11.48 -8.27
N SER A 614 -31.54 -12.77 -8.08
CA SER A 614 -30.83 -13.35 -6.93
C SER A 614 -29.32 -13.53 -7.14
N ALA A 615 -28.77 -13.10 -8.27
CA ALA A 615 -27.32 -13.20 -8.54
C ALA A 615 -26.50 -12.53 -7.44
N LYS A 616 -25.50 -13.24 -6.91
CA LYS A 616 -24.70 -12.80 -5.75
C LYS A 616 -24.10 -11.41 -5.94
N GLY A 617 -23.55 -11.13 -7.12
CA GLY A 617 -22.98 -9.81 -7.42
C GLY A 617 -23.98 -8.67 -7.32
N ILE A 618 -25.22 -8.89 -7.80
CA ILE A 618 -26.31 -7.91 -7.67
C ILE A 618 -26.68 -7.71 -6.20
N GLN A 619 -26.78 -8.79 -5.42
CA GLN A 619 -27.15 -8.70 -4.01
C GLN A 619 -26.08 -7.98 -3.19
N VAL A 620 -24.80 -8.37 -3.36
CA VAL A 620 -23.67 -7.75 -2.65
C VAL A 620 -23.52 -6.27 -3.01
N LEU A 621 -23.60 -5.93 -4.30
CA LEU A 621 -23.48 -4.57 -4.78
C LEU A 621 -24.69 -3.71 -4.37
N GLY A 622 -25.89 -4.26 -4.55
CA GLY A 622 -27.14 -3.58 -4.22
C GLY A 622 -27.27 -3.27 -2.74
N GLU A 623 -26.90 -4.21 -1.86
CA GLU A 623 -26.90 -3.98 -0.41
C GLU A 623 -25.99 -2.83 -0.04
N GLN A 624 -24.76 -2.75 -0.59
CA GLN A 624 -23.81 -1.69 -0.28
C GLN A 624 -24.17 -0.35 -0.94
N ILE A 625 -24.91 -0.32 -2.04
CA ILE A 625 -25.44 0.92 -2.63
C ILE A 625 -26.64 1.43 -1.81
N LEU A 626 -27.52 0.57 -1.32
CA LEU A 626 -28.69 0.96 -0.53
C LEU A 626 -28.33 1.32 0.90
N ASN A 627 -27.43 0.56 1.48
CA ASN A 627 -26.89 0.73 2.83
C ASN A 627 -25.37 0.86 2.71
N PRO A 628 -24.87 1.99 2.16
CA PRO A 628 -23.44 2.18 2.07
C PRO A 628 -22.89 1.92 3.47
N VAL A 629 -21.91 1.03 3.55
CA VAL A 629 -21.06 0.97 4.73
C VAL A 629 -20.47 2.36 4.78
N GLU A 630 -21.12 3.24 5.54
CA GLU A 630 -20.45 4.44 5.95
C GLU A 630 -19.18 3.89 6.59
N ILE A 631 -18.04 4.11 5.94
CA ILE A 631 -16.81 4.33 6.66
C ILE A 631 -17.19 5.52 7.50
N ARG A 632 -17.71 5.24 8.69
CA ARG A 632 -18.30 6.26 9.56
C ARG A 632 -17.14 7.21 9.80
N GLY A 633 -17.14 8.29 9.03
CA GLY A 633 -16.45 9.44 9.51
C GLY A 633 -17.00 9.60 10.92
N TRP A 634 -16.20 9.51 11.91
CA TRP A 634 -16.36 9.54 13.37
C TRP A 634 -17.60 10.25 13.96
N MET A 635 -18.55 10.72 13.19
CA MET A 635 -19.85 11.23 13.61
C MET A 635 -20.78 10.10 14.08
N VAL A 636 -20.45 9.52 15.19
CA VAL A 636 -21.44 8.86 16.02
C VAL A 636 -22.07 9.93 16.91
N ASP A 637 -23.36 9.99 16.97
CA ASP A 637 -24.20 10.94 17.74
C ASP A 637 -23.90 11.09 19.25
N LYS A 638 -22.80 10.56 19.76
CA LYS A 638 -22.41 10.51 21.17
C LYS A 638 -20.90 10.63 21.44
N GLY A 639 -20.08 10.92 20.46
CA GLY A 639 -18.65 11.17 20.69
C GLY A 639 -18.39 12.52 21.38
N PRO A 640 -17.21 12.75 21.97
CA PRO A 640 -16.84 14.06 22.50
C PRO A 640 -16.92 15.10 21.37
N GLU A 641 -17.33 16.33 21.68
CA GLU A 641 -17.25 17.45 20.74
C GLU A 641 -15.76 17.70 20.45
N LEU A 642 -15.32 17.34 19.26
CA LEU A 642 -13.94 17.55 18.83
C LEU A 642 -13.77 19.00 18.34
N THR A 643 -12.62 19.59 18.64
CA THR A 643 -12.21 20.88 18.08
C THR A 643 -11.98 20.73 16.56
N ALA A 644 -11.95 21.84 15.82
CA ALA A 644 -11.70 21.81 14.37
C ALA A 644 -10.37 21.11 14.02
N SER A 645 -9.31 21.36 14.80
CA SER A 645 -8.01 20.72 14.57
C SER A 645 -8.03 19.20 14.86
N GLN A 646 -8.81 18.77 15.84
CA GLN A 646 -9.02 17.34 16.12
C GLN A 646 -9.85 16.68 15.02
N GLN A 647 -10.82 17.38 14.45
CA GLN A 647 -11.59 16.89 13.29
C GLN A 647 -10.70 16.69 12.07
N GLU A 648 -9.83 17.66 11.77
CA GLU A 648 -8.82 17.52 10.72
C GLU A 648 -7.86 16.35 10.95
N ALA A 649 -7.41 16.14 12.21
CA ALA A 649 -6.59 15.01 12.57
C ALA A 649 -7.32 13.67 12.32
N MET A 650 -8.60 13.57 12.64
CA MET A 650 -9.42 12.39 12.36
C MET A 650 -9.60 12.15 10.86
N GLU A 651 -9.74 13.20 10.05
CA GLU A 651 -9.79 13.08 8.58
C GLU A 651 -8.48 12.55 8.03
N ARG A 652 -7.32 13.09 8.47
CA ARG A 652 -6.01 12.58 8.06
C ARG A 652 -5.79 11.14 8.52
N GLY A 653 -6.15 10.80 9.76
CA GLY A 653 -6.09 9.44 10.28
C GLY A 653 -6.96 8.46 9.50
N SER A 654 -8.15 8.88 9.05
CA SER A 654 -9.01 8.08 8.17
C SER A 654 -8.35 7.79 6.83
N ILE A 655 -7.69 8.78 6.23
CA ILE A 655 -6.95 8.60 4.97
C ILE A 655 -5.83 7.58 5.17
N ILE A 656 -5.02 7.75 6.22
CA ILE A 656 -3.92 6.82 6.56
C ILE A 656 -4.45 5.40 6.74
N PHE A 657 -5.53 5.21 7.51
CA PHE A 657 -6.12 3.89 7.75
C PHE A 657 -6.53 3.22 6.45
N ASN A 658 -7.27 3.93 5.61
CA ASN A 658 -7.82 3.39 4.37
C ASN A 658 -6.74 3.12 3.30
N GLU A 659 -5.65 3.85 3.33
CA GLU A 659 -4.54 3.67 2.36
C GLU A 659 -3.54 2.59 2.80
N LEU A 660 -3.32 2.40 4.10
CA LEU A 660 -2.26 1.54 4.61
C LEU A 660 -2.81 0.39 5.49
N CYS A 661 -3.54 0.69 6.55
CA CYS A 661 -3.88 -0.28 7.60
C CYS A 661 -4.93 -1.31 7.15
N VAL A 662 -5.81 -0.91 6.24
CA VAL A 662 -6.90 -1.75 5.71
C VAL A 662 -6.40 -3.04 5.06
N GLN A 663 -5.19 -3.07 4.52
CA GLN A 663 -4.64 -4.27 3.91
C GLN A 663 -4.66 -5.48 4.85
N CYS A 664 -4.25 -5.27 6.09
CA CYS A 664 -4.21 -6.32 7.11
C CYS A 664 -5.46 -6.31 8.00
N HIS A 665 -5.95 -5.12 8.37
CA HIS A 665 -7.03 -4.96 9.35
C HIS A 665 -8.45 -4.91 8.77
N GLY A 666 -8.60 -4.88 7.43
CA GLY A 666 -9.90 -4.78 6.77
C GLY A 666 -10.54 -3.39 6.86
N LEU A 667 -11.52 -3.09 5.99
CA LEU A 667 -12.20 -1.79 5.92
C LEU A 667 -12.95 -1.43 7.21
N ASP A 668 -13.49 -2.44 7.88
CA ASP A 668 -14.26 -2.32 9.13
C ASP A 668 -13.43 -2.61 10.38
N GLY A 669 -12.12 -2.81 10.21
CA GLY A 669 -11.21 -3.13 11.31
C GLY A 669 -11.39 -4.54 11.90
N THR A 670 -12.09 -5.46 11.22
CA THR A 670 -12.30 -6.84 11.70
C THR A 670 -11.21 -7.82 11.26
N GLY A 671 -10.23 -7.36 10.50
CA GLY A 671 -9.21 -8.17 9.84
C GLY A 671 -9.55 -8.49 8.39
N THR A 672 -8.56 -8.47 7.50
CA THR A 672 -8.77 -8.88 6.10
C THR A 672 -8.99 -10.38 6.02
N PRO A 673 -10.13 -10.85 5.48
CA PRO A 673 -10.41 -12.27 5.38
C PRO A 673 -9.42 -12.98 4.44
N LEU A 674 -8.93 -14.14 4.86
CA LEU A 674 -8.20 -15.12 4.06
C LEU A 674 -9.12 -16.30 3.75
N GLY A 675 -8.83 -17.10 2.74
CA GLY A 675 -9.78 -18.08 2.16
C GLY A 675 -10.34 -19.16 3.09
N ASN A 676 -9.77 -19.42 4.25
CA ASN A 676 -10.11 -20.53 5.17
C ASN A 676 -10.87 -20.09 6.43
N GLY A 677 -11.50 -18.90 6.41
CA GLY A 677 -12.19 -18.35 7.57
C GLY A 677 -11.27 -17.70 8.60
N THR A 678 -9.97 -17.60 8.32
CA THR A 678 -9.03 -16.82 9.12
C THR A 678 -9.00 -15.36 8.64
N VAL A 679 -8.48 -14.48 9.48
CA VAL A 679 -8.22 -13.07 9.14
C VAL A 679 -6.74 -12.78 9.25
N MET A 680 -6.24 -11.86 8.43
CA MET A 680 -4.83 -11.57 8.30
C MET A 680 -4.22 -10.96 9.56
N ALA A 681 -4.97 -10.10 10.25
CA ALA A 681 -4.51 -9.40 11.46
C ALA A 681 -5.61 -9.38 12.52
N PRO A 682 -5.26 -9.14 13.80
CA PRO A 682 -6.23 -9.08 14.88
C PRO A 682 -7.24 -7.95 14.65
N PRO A 683 -8.52 -8.14 15.04
CA PRO A 683 -9.52 -7.08 14.97
C PRO A 683 -9.11 -5.85 15.79
N LEU A 684 -9.28 -4.68 15.19
CA LEU A 684 -9.18 -3.38 15.84
C LEU A 684 -10.54 -2.89 16.34
N THR A 685 -11.62 -3.37 15.72
CA THR A 685 -13.01 -3.02 16.04
C THR A 685 -13.38 -3.46 17.44
N GLY A 686 -13.82 -2.52 18.29
CA GLY A 686 -14.21 -2.79 19.68
C GLY A 686 -13.07 -3.37 20.52
N SER A 687 -11.83 -3.18 20.12
CA SER A 687 -10.67 -3.84 20.73
C SER A 687 -10.36 -3.29 22.11
N PRO A 688 -10.36 -4.12 23.18
CA PRO A 688 -9.93 -3.67 24.51
C PRO A 688 -8.47 -3.16 24.53
N ARG A 689 -7.59 -3.72 23.68
CA ARG A 689 -6.19 -3.28 23.54
C ARG A 689 -6.09 -1.87 22.98
N VAL A 690 -6.84 -1.59 21.88
CA VAL A 690 -6.90 -0.25 21.27
C VAL A 690 -7.45 0.78 22.26
N GLN A 691 -8.43 0.40 23.05
CA GLN A 691 -9.08 1.25 24.04
C GLN A 691 -8.35 1.34 25.39
N SER A 692 -7.23 0.62 25.54
CA SER A 692 -6.38 0.64 26.73
C SER A 692 -5.56 1.95 26.83
N HIS A 693 -4.47 1.91 27.58
CA HIS A 693 -3.57 3.05 27.73
C HIS A 693 -3.04 3.52 26.38
N PRO A 694 -2.95 4.84 26.09
CA PRO A 694 -2.47 5.38 24.82
C PRO A 694 -1.12 4.82 24.37
N GLU A 695 -0.18 4.60 25.32
CA GLU A 695 1.14 4.06 25.02
C GLU A 695 1.10 2.69 24.32
N TYR A 696 0.05 1.89 24.55
CA TYR A 696 -0.09 0.61 23.88
C TYR A 696 -0.13 0.79 22.35
N VAL A 697 -1.03 1.65 21.87
CA VAL A 697 -1.17 1.92 20.43
C VAL A 697 0.03 2.68 19.90
N ILE A 698 0.54 3.66 20.64
CA ILE A 698 1.72 4.44 20.21
C ILE A 698 2.95 3.54 20.07
N LYS A 699 3.27 2.70 21.07
CA LYS A 699 4.42 1.78 21.02
C LYS A 699 4.27 0.75 19.90
N THR A 700 3.05 0.21 19.72
CA THR A 700 2.75 -0.69 18.61
C THR A 700 2.99 -0.02 17.26
N LEU A 701 2.55 1.22 17.06
CA LEU A 701 2.78 1.97 15.82
C LEU A 701 4.26 2.36 15.63
N LEU A 702 4.98 2.71 16.70
CA LEU A 702 6.38 3.10 16.60
C LEU A 702 7.32 1.94 16.30
N HIS A 703 7.13 0.81 16.97
CA HIS A 703 8.11 -0.29 16.94
C HIS A 703 7.59 -1.56 16.28
N GLY A 704 6.27 -1.67 16.09
CA GLY A 704 5.64 -2.91 15.66
C GLY A 704 5.27 -3.84 16.81
N LEU A 705 4.61 -4.94 16.48
CA LEU A 705 4.13 -5.95 17.41
C LEU A 705 4.18 -7.33 16.77
N GLU A 706 4.69 -8.33 17.45
CA GLU A 706 4.77 -9.70 16.97
C GLU A 706 4.35 -10.74 18.05
N GLY A 707 4.25 -11.99 17.59
CA GLY A 707 3.87 -13.13 18.41
C GLY A 707 2.36 -13.30 18.62
N PRO A 708 1.96 -14.37 19.32
CA PRO A 708 0.55 -14.68 19.53
C PRO A 708 -0.12 -13.62 20.40
N LEU A 709 -1.31 -13.17 19.98
CA LEU A 709 -2.16 -12.24 20.70
C LEU A 709 -3.33 -13.01 21.30
N ASP A 710 -3.47 -13.01 22.62
CA ASP A 710 -4.51 -13.76 23.34
C ASP A 710 -4.53 -15.26 22.98
N GLY A 711 -3.36 -15.86 22.78
CA GLY A 711 -3.19 -17.27 22.40
C GLY A 711 -3.56 -17.59 20.97
N LYS A 712 -3.74 -16.58 20.10
CA LYS A 712 -4.01 -16.75 18.67
C LYS A 712 -2.86 -16.19 17.86
N THR A 713 -2.38 -16.97 16.91
CA THR A 713 -1.46 -16.51 15.87
C THR A 713 -2.24 -16.04 14.65
N TYR A 714 -1.86 -14.90 14.10
CA TYR A 714 -2.44 -14.34 12.89
C TYR A 714 -1.49 -14.49 11.72
N PRO A 715 -1.98 -14.79 10.52
CA PRO A 715 -1.12 -14.96 9.35
C PRO A 715 -0.24 -13.76 9.01
N GLY A 716 -0.68 -12.54 9.35
CA GLY A 716 0.13 -11.34 9.29
C GLY A 716 1.13 -11.22 10.44
N SER A 717 1.72 -12.28 10.94
CA SER A 717 2.50 -12.51 12.18
C SER A 717 3.18 -11.30 12.83
N ILE A 718 3.60 -10.30 12.06
CA ILE A 718 4.26 -9.09 12.54
C ILE A 718 3.52 -7.87 12.03
N MET A 719 3.14 -6.98 12.94
CA MET A 719 2.77 -5.61 12.59
C MET A 719 4.05 -4.77 12.52
N VAL A 720 4.32 -4.23 11.35
CA VAL A 720 5.52 -3.40 11.11
C VAL A 720 5.43 -2.11 11.91
N GLY A 721 6.56 -1.70 12.49
CA GLY A 721 6.69 -0.38 13.10
C GLY A 721 6.71 0.73 12.04
N MET A 722 6.12 1.87 12.39
CA MET A 722 6.07 3.10 11.57
C MET A 722 6.87 4.22 12.25
N GLY A 723 7.97 3.83 12.91
CA GLY A 723 8.81 4.73 13.72
C GLY A 723 9.50 5.84 12.92
N ASP A 724 9.63 5.70 11.62
CA ASP A 724 10.10 6.68 10.65
C ASP A 724 9.07 7.80 10.35
N GLN A 725 7.80 7.58 10.68
CA GLN A 725 6.75 8.59 10.50
C GLN A 725 6.81 9.68 11.56
N SER A 726 6.32 10.88 11.22
CA SER A 726 6.25 12.01 12.15
C SER A 726 5.33 11.74 13.33
N ASP A 727 5.56 12.42 14.46
CA ASP A 727 4.70 12.32 15.64
C ASP A 727 3.25 12.71 15.33
N GLY A 728 3.03 13.68 14.43
CA GLY A 728 1.70 14.07 13.96
C GLY A 728 1.01 12.96 13.18
N TRP A 729 1.73 12.27 12.30
CA TRP A 729 1.20 11.15 11.53
C TRP A 729 0.77 9.98 12.45
N ILE A 730 1.63 9.62 13.41
CA ILE A 730 1.33 8.57 14.40
C ILE A 730 0.11 8.97 15.26
N ALA A 731 0.04 10.24 15.68
CA ALA A 731 -1.07 10.76 16.49
C ALA A 731 -2.40 10.72 15.73
N ASP A 732 -2.42 11.10 14.45
CA ASP A 732 -3.61 11.11 13.60
C ASP A 732 -4.18 9.70 13.43
N ILE A 733 -3.35 8.71 13.05
CA ILE A 733 -3.80 7.31 12.88
C ILE A 733 -4.20 6.67 14.21
N ALA A 734 -3.44 6.90 15.28
CA ALA A 734 -3.74 6.38 16.60
C ALA A 734 -5.08 6.91 17.13
N SER A 735 -5.33 8.21 16.95
CA SER A 735 -6.61 8.85 17.31
C SER A 735 -7.76 8.27 16.50
N TYR A 736 -7.59 8.11 15.19
CA TYR A 736 -8.61 7.53 14.33
C TYR A 736 -9.02 6.13 14.78
N ILE A 737 -8.05 5.20 15.00
CA ILE A 737 -8.36 3.84 15.44
C ILE A 737 -9.01 3.82 16.82
N ARG A 738 -8.64 4.72 17.71
CA ARG A 738 -9.14 4.79 19.11
C ARG A 738 -10.53 5.39 19.22
N LEU A 739 -10.93 6.26 18.31
CA LEU A 739 -12.25 6.93 18.30
C LEU A 739 -13.20 6.44 17.21
N ASN A 740 -12.75 5.49 16.37
CA ASN A 740 -13.54 4.89 15.31
C ASN A 740 -13.57 3.37 15.45
N LEU A 741 -14.11 2.65 14.46
CA LEU A 741 -14.17 1.19 14.47
C LEU A 741 -14.87 0.64 15.72
N THR A 742 -15.96 1.29 16.18
CA THR A 742 -16.68 1.00 17.42
C THR A 742 -15.84 1.15 18.71
N ASN A 743 -14.67 1.78 18.62
CA ASN A 743 -13.85 2.12 19.79
C ASN A 743 -14.25 3.49 20.34
N GLU A 744 -14.12 3.64 21.64
CA GLU A 744 -14.48 4.84 22.39
C GLU A 744 -13.37 5.16 23.39
N ALA A 745 -12.22 5.68 22.87
CA ALA A 745 -11.07 6.00 23.72
C ALA A 745 -10.61 7.46 23.48
N SER A 746 -9.59 7.91 24.23
CA SER A 746 -9.09 9.28 24.12
C SER A 746 -8.35 9.52 22.79
N ILE A 747 -8.39 10.75 22.32
CA ILE A 747 -7.53 11.25 21.24
C ILE A 747 -6.06 11.26 21.72
N ILE A 748 -5.14 11.16 20.77
CA ILE A 748 -3.70 11.21 21.03
C ILE A 748 -3.11 12.47 20.40
N SER A 749 -2.27 13.20 21.13
CA SER A 749 -1.58 14.37 20.60
C SER A 749 -0.18 14.01 20.08
N PRO A 750 0.38 14.83 19.17
CA PRO A 750 1.77 14.66 18.71
C PRO A 750 2.79 14.71 19.88
N GLU A 751 2.53 15.52 20.91
CA GLU A 751 3.40 15.63 22.09
C GLU A 751 3.44 14.33 22.87
N GLN A 752 2.30 13.63 23.02
CA GLN A 752 2.25 12.31 23.65
C GLN A 752 3.07 11.28 22.86
N VAL A 753 2.98 11.33 21.53
CA VAL A 753 3.79 10.44 20.66
C VAL A 753 5.29 10.73 20.85
N SER A 754 5.68 12.00 20.83
CA SER A 754 7.06 12.45 21.02
C SER A 754 7.63 11.95 22.35
N GLU A 755 6.86 12.06 23.43
CA GLU A 755 7.26 11.58 24.76
C GLU A 755 7.49 10.07 24.76
N VAL A 756 6.57 9.29 24.17
CA VAL A 756 6.68 7.83 24.12
C VAL A 756 7.85 7.40 23.25
N ARG A 757 8.07 8.07 22.11
CA ARG A 757 9.21 7.83 21.21
C ARG A 757 10.54 8.02 21.95
N LEU A 758 10.67 9.08 22.74
CA LEU A 758 11.86 9.33 23.56
C LEU A 758 12.06 8.24 24.61
N LYS A 759 11.00 7.86 25.32
CA LYS A 759 11.04 6.82 26.37
C LYS A 759 11.39 5.44 25.83
N SER A 760 10.94 5.13 24.61
CA SER A 760 11.13 3.82 23.96
C SER A 760 12.31 3.78 22.98
N LYS A 761 13.13 4.83 22.91
CA LYS A 761 14.24 4.95 21.94
C LYS A 761 15.23 3.78 21.97
N ALA A 762 15.41 3.14 23.14
CA ALA A 762 16.30 2.01 23.29
C ALA A 762 15.72 0.67 22.76
N LYS A 763 14.41 0.64 22.44
CA LYS A 763 13.78 -0.56 21.91
C LYS A 763 14.23 -0.78 20.48
N ILE A 764 14.73 -1.96 20.20
CA ILE A 764 15.13 -2.43 18.86
C ILE A 764 14.12 -3.50 18.43
N GLY A 765 13.61 -3.39 17.21
CA GLY A 765 12.64 -4.33 16.65
C GLY A 765 11.22 -4.24 17.24
N PRO A 766 10.31 -5.11 16.79
CA PRO A 766 8.95 -5.14 17.27
C PRO A 766 8.86 -5.59 18.73
N TYR A 767 7.78 -5.19 19.40
CA TYR A 767 7.50 -5.71 20.73
C TYR A 767 6.94 -7.14 20.63
N GLN A 768 7.41 -8.03 21.49
CA GLN A 768 6.63 -9.21 21.85
C GLN A 768 5.41 -8.79 22.68
N TYR A 769 4.27 -9.45 22.50
CA TYR A 769 3.02 -9.04 23.17
C TYR A 769 3.17 -8.94 24.69
N HIS A 770 3.81 -9.92 25.32
CA HIS A 770 4.06 -9.90 26.78
C HIS A 770 5.00 -8.77 27.22
N GLU A 771 6.01 -8.45 26.39
CA GLU A 771 6.95 -7.35 26.62
C GLU A 771 6.21 -6.00 26.55
N LEU A 772 5.38 -5.82 25.53
CA LEU A 772 4.55 -4.62 25.38
C LEU A 772 3.63 -4.44 26.61
N LEU A 773 2.93 -5.49 27.05
CA LEU A 773 2.07 -5.45 28.21
C LEU A 773 2.83 -5.10 29.50
N ALA A 774 4.04 -5.61 29.69
CA ALA A 774 4.88 -5.28 30.83
C ALA A 774 5.36 -3.82 30.81
N SER A 775 5.48 -3.21 29.65
CA SER A 775 6.00 -1.86 29.44
C SER A 775 4.93 -0.75 29.46
N VAL A 776 3.64 -1.11 29.49
CA VAL A 776 2.51 -0.15 29.39
C VAL A 776 1.64 -0.25 30.63
N PRO A 777 1.20 0.88 31.23
CA PRO A 777 0.25 0.85 32.35
C PRO A 777 -1.05 0.13 31.94
N GLN A 778 -1.50 -0.80 32.80
CA GLN A 778 -2.70 -1.59 32.53
C GLN A 778 -3.92 -0.97 33.22
N ASN A 779 -5.07 -1.00 32.54
CA ASN A 779 -6.33 -0.56 33.13
C ASN A 779 -6.74 -1.52 34.23
N ILE A 780 -6.93 -0.97 35.43
CA ILE A 780 -7.44 -1.71 36.57
C ILE A 780 -8.98 -1.66 36.49
N ALA A 781 -9.58 -2.77 36.07
CA ALA A 781 -11.03 -2.83 35.89
C ALA A 781 -11.76 -2.56 37.24
N PRO A 782 -12.82 -1.72 37.22
CA PRO A 782 -13.68 -1.54 38.39
C PRO A 782 -14.31 -2.87 38.84
N SER A 783 -14.49 -3.03 40.15
CA SER A 783 -15.07 -4.21 40.76
C SER A 783 -16.15 -3.80 41.74
N ASP A 784 -17.18 -4.61 41.91
CA ASP A 784 -18.25 -4.43 42.88
C ASP A 784 -17.74 -4.35 44.33
N ARG A 785 -16.49 -4.79 44.56
CA ARG A 785 -15.82 -4.67 45.84
C ARG A 785 -15.17 -3.30 46.07
N TRP A 786 -15.14 -2.43 45.05
CA TRP A 786 -14.64 -1.06 45.24
C TRP A 786 -15.71 -0.22 45.94
N LYS A 787 -15.30 0.51 46.99
CA LYS A 787 -16.18 1.46 47.64
C LYS A 787 -15.90 2.86 47.11
N VAL A 788 -16.84 3.37 46.31
CA VAL A 788 -16.75 4.70 45.69
C VAL A 788 -17.67 5.65 46.42
N THR A 789 -17.13 6.77 46.89
CA THR A 789 -17.84 7.77 47.68
C THR A 789 -17.48 9.17 47.23
N ALA A 790 -18.33 10.13 47.43
CA ALA A 790 -18.10 11.54 47.13
C ALA A 790 -18.70 12.43 48.22
N SER A 791 -18.17 13.63 48.40
CA SER A 791 -18.70 14.63 49.33
C SER A 791 -20.09 15.14 48.94
N HIS A 792 -20.33 15.23 47.65
CA HIS A 792 -21.54 15.73 47.01
C HIS A 792 -21.97 14.84 45.88
N THR A 793 -23.26 14.60 45.71
CA THR A 793 -23.81 13.79 44.62
C THR A 793 -25.18 14.35 44.25
N ALA A 794 -25.41 14.63 42.99
CA ALA A 794 -26.71 15.14 42.52
C ALA A 794 -27.82 14.11 42.76
N PRO A 795 -29.00 14.55 43.21
CA PRO A 795 -30.16 13.66 43.27
C PRO A 795 -30.65 13.35 41.87
N THR A 796 -30.96 12.07 41.59
CA THR A 796 -31.55 11.66 40.30
C THR A 796 -32.95 12.25 40.12
N ARG A 797 -33.34 12.59 38.92
CA ARG A 797 -34.67 13.14 38.58
C ARG A 797 -35.79 12.14 38.73
N ILE A 798 -35.53 10.87 38.91
CA ILE A 798 -36.54 9.78 38.98
C ILE A 798 -36.21 8.82 40.15
N GLY A 799 -36.33 9.31 41.37
CA GLY A 799 -36.44 8.44 42.56
C GLY A 799 -35.18 7.67 42.99
N GLY A 800 -34.01 7.98 42.46
CA GLY A 800 -32.73 7.42 42.87
C GLY A 800 -31.65 8.50 43.05
N THR A 801 -30.57 8.22 43.77
CA THR A 801 -29.36 9.08 43.81
C THR A 801 -28.37 8.62 42.77
N ASP A 802 -27.72 9.54 42.02
CA ASP A 802 -26.58 9.18 41.16
C ASP A 802 -25.49 8.60 42.06
N SER A 803 -25.15 7.35 41.84
CA SER A 803 -24.07 6.72 42.59
C SER A 803 -22.71 7.30 42.16
N PRO A 804 -21.78 7.60 43.07
CA PRO A 804 -20.41 7.95 42.73
C PRO A 804 -19.74 6.91 41.81
N SER A 805 -20.14 5.62 41.89
CA SER A 805 -19.65 4.57 40.99
C SER A 805 -20.06 4.77 39.50
N SER A 806 -21.04 5.62 39.20
CA SER A 806 -21.41 5.99 37.83
C SER A 806 -20.27 6.74 37.12
N ALA A 807 -19.30 7.29 37.86
CA ALA A 807 -18.10 7.88 37.26
C ALA A 807 -17.31 6.92 36.34
N PHE A 808 -17.49 5.60 36.49
CA PHE A 808 -16.79 4.58 35.67
C PHE A 808 -17.55 4.22 34.36
N ASN A 809 -18.77 4.66 34.19
CA ASN A 809 -19.59 4.38 33.03
C ASN A 809 -19.97 5.65 32.25
N PHE A 810 -20.78 5.50 31.20
CA PHE A 810 -21.24 6.61 30.36
C PHE A 810 -22.23 7.54 31.05
N GLU A 811 -22.97 7.08 32.04
CA GLU A 811 -23.96 7.91 32.76
C GLU A 811 -23.25 9.03 33.51
N GLY A 812 -22.11 8.71 34.10
CA GLY A 812 -21.28 9.66 34.84
C GLY A 812 -21.84 10.03 36.20
N TRP A 813 -21.01 10.65 37.00
CA TRP A 813 -21.33 11.23 38.30
C TRP A 813 -21.14 12.75 38.25
N THR A 814 -21.93 13.48 39.05
CA THR A 814 -21.84 14.95 39.20
C THR A 814 -22.13 15.38 40.59
N THR A 815 -21.49 16.48 41.07
CA THR A 815 -21.79 17.09 42.35
C THR A 815 -23.20 17.70 42.43
N GLY A 816 -23.76 18.09 41.23
CA GLY A 816 -25.07 18.70 41.15
C GLY A 816 -25.13 20.18 41.56
N GLU A 817 -24.09 20.70 42.15
CA GLU A 817 -23.91 22.10 42.53
C GLU A 817 -22.52 22.61 42.13
N THR A 818 -22.34 23.94 42.11
CA THR A 818 -21.10 24.62 41.70
C THR A 818 -19.92 24.10 42.53
N GLN A 819 -18.79 23.95 41.89
CA GLN A 819 -17.54 23.46 42.49
C GLN A 819 -17.12 24.39 43.62
N LYS A 820 -16.78 23.79 44.77
CA LYS A 820 -16.29 24.47 45.96
C LYS A 820 -15.04 23.79 46.49
N LYS A 821 -14.15 24.57 47.07
CA LYS A 821 -13.00 24.06 47.77
C LYS A 821 -13.38 23.00 48.80
N GLY A 822 -12.65 21.89 48.82
CA GLY A 822 -12.88 20.80 49.74
C GLY A 822 -13.90 19.75 49.27
N MET A 823 -14.59 19.96 48.15
CA MET A 823 -15.34 18.88 47.52
C MET A 823 -14.38 17.75 47.08
N TRP A 824 -14.80 16.50 47.32
CA TRP A 824 -13.95 15.35 47.01
C TRP A 824 -14.71 14.19 46.42
N PHE A 825 -13.97 13.37 45.62
CA PHE A 825 -14.34 12.05 45.10
C PHE A 825 -13.32 11.03 45.56
N GLN A 826 -13.74 9.88 46.12
CA GLN A 826 -12.86 8.90 46.75
C GLN A 826 -13.19 7.48 46.32
N ILE A 827 -12.13 6.68 46.15
CA ILE A 827 -12.17 5.24 45.87
C ILE A 827 -11.41 4.51 47.00
N GLU A 828 -12.02 3.49 47.58
CA GLU A 828 -11.39 2.51 48.47
C GLU A 828 -11.27 1.19 47.70
N PHE A 829 -10.02 0.74 47.49
CA PHE A 829 -9.74 -0.56 46.89
C PHE A 829 -9.83 -1.67 47.95
N PRO A 830 -10.26 -2.92 47.60
CA PRO A 830 -10.26 -4.05 48.51
C PRO A 830 -8.87 -4.33 49.10
N GLU A 831 -7.85 -4.17 48.27
CA GLU A 831 -6.43 -4.36 48.61
C GLU A 831 -5.62 -3.18 48.10
N ALA A 832 -4.44 -2.94 48.69
CA ALA A 832 -3.53 -1.91 48.23
C ALA A 832 -3.00 -2.26 46.84
N ARG A 833 -3.05 -1.30 45.89
CA ARG A 833 -2.65 -1.43 44.49
C ARG A 833 -1.61 -0.38 44.14
N THR A 834 -0.75 -0.67 43.21
CA THR A 834 0.16 0.31 42.63
C THR A 834 -0.52 0.95 41.43
N ILE A 835 -0.77 2.25 41.48
CA ILE A 835 -1.39 3.05 40.44
C ILE A 835 -0.40 4.12 39.94
N SER A 836 -0.50 4.53 38.70
CA SER A 836 0.37 5.53 38.09
C SER A 836 -0.37 6.59 37.28
N GLU A 837 -1.66 6.34 36.95
CA GLU A 837 -2.39 7.26 36.08
C GLU A 837 -3.91 7.13 36.29
N ILE A 838 -4.62 8.25 36.11
CA ILE A 838 -6.09 8.32 36.15
C ILE A 838 -6.56 9.17 34.99
N HIS A 839 -7.51 8.66 34.21
CA HIS A 839 -8.17 9.38 33.14
C HIS A 839 -9.67 9.48 33.40
N PHE A 840 -10.27 10.61 33.12
CA PHE A 840 -11.72 10.77 33.10
C PHE A 840 -12.14 11.92 32.21
N ASN A 841 -13.38 11.83 31.69
CA ASN A 841 -14.01 12.89 30.91
C ASN A 841 -15.05 13.63 31.78
N SER A 842 -15.14 14.94 31.61
CA SER A 842 -16.12 15.81 32.28
C SER A 842 -17.06 16.39 31.22
N PRO A 843 -18.21 15.75 30.93
CA PRO A 843 -19.09 16.17 29.86
C PRO A 843 -19.66 17.57 30.11
N PRO A 844 -19.89 18.37 29.07
CA PRO A 844 -20.57 19.64 29.20
C PRO A 844 -22.02 19.40 29.65
N LYS A 845 -22.47 20.16 30.66
CA LYS A 845 -23.86 20.10 31.12
C LYS A 845 -24.70 21.04 30.26
N ARG A 846 -25.68 20.53 29.52
CA ARG A 846 -26.68 21.34 28.82
C ARG A 846 -27.80 21.71 29.77
N ARG A 847 -28.06 23.02 29.96
CA ARG A 847 -29.28 23.51 30.62
C ARG A 847 -30.47 23.49 29.66
N GLY A 848 -31.54 22.81 30.07
CA GLY A 848 -32.93 22.95 29.60
C GLY A 848 -33.20 23.24 28.15
N ASN A 849 -34.33 22.77 27.63
CA ASN A 849 -34.97 22.96 26.34
C ASN A 849 -34.19 23.57 25.17
N TYR A 850 -34.25 22.90 24.04
CA TYR A 850 -33.64 23.09 22.72
C TYR A 850 -33.60 24.49 22.10
N ARG A 851 -34.01 25.56 22.84
CA ARG A 851 -34.13 26.91 22.30
C ARG A 851 -33.16 27.96 22.85
N ASP A 852 -32.42 27.65 23.90
CA ASP A 852 -31.47 28.62 24.48
C ASP A 852 -30.07 28.33 23.98
N ARG A 853 -29.51 29.23 23.15
CA ARG A 853 -28.13 29.26 22.66
C ARG A 853 -27.14 29.67 23.76
N ILE A 854 -27.18 28.99 24.92
CA ILE A 854 -26.20 29.19 25.97
C ILE A 854 -25.05 28.17 25.72
N PRO A 855 -23.78 28.60 25.71
CA PRO A 855 -22.65 27.68 25.60
C PRO A 855 -22.73 26.60 26.66
N PRO A 856 -22.38 25.33 26.37
CA PRO A 856 -22.37 24.29 27.37
C PRO A 856 -21.36 24.61 28.45
N PHE A 857 -21.78 24.51 29.72
CA PHE A 857 -20.90 24.70 30.88
C PHE A 857 -19.88 23.55 30.94
N GLN A 858 -18.62 23.91 31.08
CA GLN A 858 -17.54 22.95 31.22
C GLN A 858 -17.47 22.46 32.68
N SER A 859 -17.73 21.16 32.88
CA SER A 859 -17.88 20.55 34.23
C SER A 859 -16.58 19.91 34.76
N TYR A 860 -15.44 20.21 34.16
CA TYR A 860 -14.15 19.67 34.63
C TYR A 860 -13.68 20.37 35.92
N PRO A 861 -12.86 19.70 36.75
CA PRO A 861 -12.32 20.30 37.95
C PRO A 861 -11.30 21.40 37.62
N ARG A 862 -11.52 22.63 38.10
CA ARG A 862 -10.62 23.76 37.80
C ARG A 862 -9.26 23.60 38.47
N SER A 863 -9.25 23.21 39.72
CA SER A 863 -8.04 22.94 40.48
C SER A 863 -8.27 21.82 41.49
N TYR A 864 -7.27 20.97 41.68
CA TYR A 864 -7.44 19.79 42.52
C TYR A 864 -6.10 19.28 43.05
N ASP A 865 -6.19 18.57 44.20
CA ASP A 865 -5.16 17.70 44.73
C ASP A 865 -5.55 16.23 44.52
N LEU A 866 -4.61 15.42 44.02
CA LEU A 866 -4.71 13.97 44.04
C LEU A 866 -4.02 13.45 45.30
N GLN A 867 -4.80 12.77 46.13
CA GLN A 867 -4.35 12.26 47.42
C GLN A 867 -4.47 10.74 47.50
N VAL A 868 -3.49 10.11 48.13
CA VAL A 868 -3.44 8.67 48.37
C VAL A 868 -3.27 8.37 49.86
N SER A 869 -3.79 7.18 50.27
CA SER A 869 -3.65 6.70 51.66
C SER A 869 -3.65 5.17 51.69
N LEU A 870 -2.96 4.58 52.67
CA LEU A 870 -3.02 3.14 52.96
C LEU A 870 -4.05 2.79 54.05
N ASP A 871 -4.41 3.73 54.90
CA ASP A 871 -5.29 3.52 56.06
C ASP A 871 -6.60 4.33 56.01
N GLY A 872 -6.74 5.23 55.04
CA GLY A 872 -7.89 6.12 54.90
C GLY A 872 -7.95 7.29 55.88
N ALA A 873 -6.95 7.40 56.78
CA ALA A 873 -6.85 8.46 57.79
C ALA A 873 -5.70 9.43 57.49
N ASN A 874 -4.54 8.90 57.09
CA ASN A 874 -3.36 9.68 56.75
C ASN A 874 -3.27 9.82 55.23
N TRP A 875 -3.34 11.04 54.70
CA TRP A 875 -3.40 11.37 53.30
C TRP A 875 -2.14 12.11 52.86
N ASN A 876 -1.56 11.62 51.74
CA ASN A 876 -0.44 12.26 51.06
C ASN A 876 -0.92 12.82 49.74
N THR A 877 -0.71 14.11 49.49
CA THR A 877 -0.91 14.71 48.15
C THR A 877 0.27 14.29 47.28
N ILE A 878 -0.03 13.55 46.19
CA ILE A 878 0.99 13.06 45.22
C ILE A 878 1.03 13.91 43.94
N LYS A 879 -0.05 14.68 43.67
CA LYS A 879 -0.11 15.59 42.54
C LYS A 879 -1.10 16.72 42.83
N THR A 880 -0.72 17.93 42.49
CA THR A 880 -1.62 19.09 42.40
C THR A 880 -1.76 19.46 40.91
N GLY A 881 -2.96 19.78 40.46
CA GLY A 881 -3.22 20.06 39.08
C GLY A 881 -4.37 21.02 38.83
N LYS A 882 -4.46 21.46 37.58
CA LYS A 882 -5.57 22.22 37.04
C LYS A 882 -6.00 21.55 35.71
N SER A 883 -7.31 21.53 35.46
CA SER A 883 -7.84 21.13 34.16
C SER A 883 -8.40 22.36 33.43
N ASP A 884 -8.17 22.39 32.14
CA ASP A 884 -8.63 23.41 31.20
C ASP A 884 -9.49 22.83 30.07
N SER A 885 -9.71 21.53 30.12
CA SER A 885 -10.45 20.75 29.10
C SER A 885 -11.34 19.67 29.74
N ALA A 886 -12.27 19.15 28.96
CA ALA A 886 -13.17 18.09 29.41
C ALA A 886 -12.44 16.79 29.75
N ASP A 887 -11.31 16.50 29.10
CA ASP A 887 -10.48 15.32 29.38
C ASP A 887 -9.42 15.66 30.41
N THR A 888 -9.44 14.97 31.54
CA THR A 888 -8.47 15.12 32.61
C THR A 888 -7.60 13.86 32.69
N ILE A 889 -6.30 14.03 32.48
CA ILE A 889 -5.27 12.98 32.60
C ILE A 889 -4.33 13.33 33.75
N LEU A 890 -4.25 12.46 34.73
CA LEU A 890 -3.39 12.59 35.90
C LEU A 890 -2.33 11.50 35.88
N SER A 891 -1.15 11.81 35.37
CA SER A 891 0.02 10.90 35.41
C SER A 891 0.91 11.28 36.60
N PHE A 892 1.42 10.30 37.34
CA PHE A 892 2.25 10.48 38.51
C PHE A 892 3.16 9.25 38.73
N GLU A 893 4.20 9.40 39.52
CA GLU A 893 5.08 8.26 39.87
C GLU A 893 4.27 7.11 40.47
N PRO A 894 4.53 5.84 40.07
CA PRO A 894 3.83 4.68 40.60
C PRO A 894 3.72 4.70 42.13
N ASN A 895 2.50 4.71 42.64
CA ASN A 895 2.25 4.83 44.06
C ASN A 895 1.36 3.69 44.57
N LYS A 896 1.79 3.00 45.61
CA LYS A 896 1.03 1.92 46.27
C LYS A 896 0.02 2.53 47.22
N THR A 897 -1.26 2.34 46.93
CA THR A 897 -2.36 2.93 47.69
C THR A 897 -3.54 1.96 47.87
N LYS A 898 -4.28 2.11 49.00
CA LYS A 898 -5.58 1.49 49.23
C LYS A 898 -6.73 2.48 49.07
N PHE A 899 -6.48 3.75 49.29
CA PHE A 899 -7.47 4.82 49.13
C PHE A 899 -6.94 5.90 48.22
N LEU A 900 -7.75 6.28 47.25
CA LEU A 900 -7.47 7.31 46.26
C LEU A 900 -8.53 8.39 46.38
N ARG A 901 -8.13 9.67 46.45
CA ARG A 901 -9.06 10.79 46.55
C ARG A 901 -8.61 11.96 45.70
N ILE A 902 -9.56 12.55 44.97
CA ILE A 902 -9.40 13.83 44.25
C ILE A 902 -10.15 14.87 45.05
N VAL A 903 -9.51 15.97 45.45
CA VAL A 903 -10.06 17.04 46.29
C VAL A 903 -9.93 18.35 45.54
N LEU A 904 -11.01 19.12 45.37
CA LEU A 904 -10.97 20.45 44.79
C LEU A 904 -10.28 21.45 45.74
N THR A 905 -9.37 22.24 45.18
CA THR A 905 -8.55 23.18 45.99
C THR A 905 -9.05 24.62 45.94
N ASP A 906 -9.88 25.00 45.01
CA ASP A 906 -10.38 26.36 44.84
C ASP A 906 -11.91 26.40 44.68
N ASP A 907 -12.53 27.53 45.05
CA ASP A 907 -13.91 27.89 44.75
C ASP A 907 -13.96 28.44 43.28
N ILE A 908 -15.07 28.20 42.56
CA ILE A 908 -15.29 28.81 41.28
C ILE A 908 -16.04 30.14 41.45
N GLU A 909 -15.45 31.24 40.96
CA GLU A 909 -16.04 32.59 40.97
C GLU A 909 -16.80 32.90 39.67
N GLU A 910 -16.89 31.98 38.72
CA GLU A 910 -17.57 32.16 37.42
C GLU A 910 -19.10 32.25 37.63
N GLU A 911 -19.79 33.13 36.88
CA GLU A 911 -21.25 33.23 36.92
C GLU A 911 -21.88 31.91 36.37
N GLY A 912 -22.78 31.32 37.16
CA GLY A 912 -23.58 30.16 36.81
C GLY A 912 -23.35 28.97 37.77
N GLU A 913 -24.19 27.95 37.62
CA GLU A 913 -24.00 26.66 38.33
C GLU A 913 -23.04 25.79 37.50
N ILE A 914 -21.78 25.68 37.93
CA ILE A 914 -20.74 24.90 37.29
C ILE A 914 -20.40 23.69 38.17
N PRO A 915 -21.14 22.57 38.08
CA PRO A 915 -20.86 21.39 38.87
C PRO A 915 -19.56 20.70 38.39
N TRP A 916 -18.96 19.90 39.28
CA TRP A 916 -17.95 18.95 38.89
C TRP A 916 -18.62 17.65 38.44
N SER A 917 -18.21 17.12 37.28
CA SER A 917 -18.69 15.83 36.77
C SER A 917 -17.55 14.96 36.28
N MET A 918 -17.73 13.64 36.33
CA MET A 918 -16.80 12.63 35.83
C MET A 918 -17.57 11.47 35.20
N ARG A 919 -17.10 10.99 34.07
CA ARG A 919 -17.55 9.76 33.40
C ARG A 919 -16.39 9.01 32.78
N GLN A 920 -16.59 7.71 32.50
CA GLN A 920 -15.58 6.85 31.86
C GLN A 920 -14.23 6.89 32.55
N MET A 921 -14.22 7.00 33.87
CA MET A 921 -12.99 7.00 34.65
C MET A 921 -12.23 5.68 34.47
N LYS A 922 -10.95 5.80 34.17
CA LYS A 922 -10.01 4.69 34.04
C LYS A 922 -8.85 4.92 34.98
N ILE A 923 -8.43 3.88 35.66
CA ILE A 923 -7.28 3.88 36.58
C ILE A 923 -6.25 2.92 36.05
N PHE A 924 -5.03 3.37 35.89
CA PHE A 924 -3.94 2.58 35.34
C PHE A 924 -2.85 2.35 36.38
N GLY A 925 -2.24 1.17 36.31
CA GLY A 925 -1.10 0.79 37.12
C GLY A 925 -0.21 -0.20 36.40
N LEU A 926 1.07 -0.25 36.79
CA LEU A 926 1.98 -1.26 36.31
C LEU A 926 1.68 -2.59 37.05
N LEU A 927 1.50 -3.65 36.29
CA LEU A 927 1.33 -4.99 36.84
C LEU A 927 2.70 -5.44 37.40
N GLN A 928 2.76 -5.74 38.71
CA GLN A 928 3.89 -6.44 39.26
C GLN A 928 3.85 -7.90 38.80
N ASN A 929 4.99 -8.42 38.37
CA ASN A 929 5.27 -9.65 37.63
C ASN A 929 4.69 -11.00 38.10
N GLU A 930 3.59 -11.09 38.83
CA GLU A 930 3.18 -12.36 39.41
C GLU A 930 1.91 -13.03 38.85
N LYS A 931 1.19 -12.45 37.88
CA LYS A 931 -0.04 -13.10 37.31
C LYS A 931 -0.36 -12.73 35.87
N LEU A 932 0.61 -12.73 34.98
CA LEU A 932 0.36 -12.69 33.53
C LEU A 932 0.33 -14.06 32.85
N LEU A 933 0.35 -15.15 33.64
CA LEU A 933 0.33 -16.53 33.14
C LEU A 933 -0.92 -17.28 33.62
N ASN A 934 -2.13 -16.81 33.26
CA ASN A 934 -3.30 -17.71 33.22
C ASN A 934 -4.36 -17.11 32.32
#